data_d753ff37283712b63b72252b62de2155
#
_entry.id   d753ff37283712b63b72252b62de2155
#
_cell.length_a   1.000
_cell.length_b   1.000
_cell.length_c   1.000
_cell.angle_alpha   90.00
_cell.angle_beta   90.00
_cell.angle_gamma   90.00
#
_symmetry.space_group_name_H-M   'P 1'
#
loop_
_entity.id
_entity.type
_entity.pdbx_description
1 polymer ?
#
loop_
_entity_poly.entity_id
_entity_poly.type
_entity_poly.pdbx_seq_one_letter_code
_entity_poly.pdbx_strand_id
1 'polypeptide(L)'
;MIEAYRISKMIVGAIGAGKTATLRMLIGAIVYLLFALAAYASAPSAGGFPEANPESSGIPQEALELLAGRVQSLVDNEEIVGGELVVIKDRRTVYREAFGWKDREAEQPLAVDSVYCVRSMTKPFVGTAIQMLIDEERLRLDTPVHEILPFFAGPETGKITVEHLLTHTGGFPFTTIGKPLSEYADLAAVAAEAADKGLGFEPGTRFEYSDAGSDTLGAIVAKITGSPVEQFIQQRILDPLGMHDTTVLLGDDAEVLARIPSAYSGGTGSWSKHWEPSDPPIFPLFLTSQSLYSTTTDYARFLALWMDGGRGGDRRLLSPEAVRRGLAPNQPMGNYPQGFGGLDVYYGQQWMVYAKPGDDGSPQPIVFGHGGSDGTHAWAWPELDLMVLFFTQSRGTLAGPGLEGVLQTLLVEQSLDDPSLVTRTPSAEELEQVAGMYWDETNEVAYYIVTPRGNRLTFERPGRAHLVFKASDTPGRYVHEVNSQVAIEFVRAEDGSVNAMRTFFGGQVELNPRHVSREGLPSVKDVIATLKRAHGLDQLSNLGVVRLSGTFKMEQRQIEGPVTTLFDSTRARTEIDFGAAEQIVVIDDDRVWSYATTTGADELDGPLREQALLGRLAVAFGDWTEHYKHVEVLKRVHHDGQSLLLVRVVPDEAPGSTMFIHEESGRVFRTDSLAQVPGLGIVGVQTRYGDFRDVGGMKIPFRTDSEYASQLIGRVVTTLDTAETGVDVSEDTFAAPTAPGE
;
A
#
# COMPACT_ATOMS: atom_id res chain seq x y z
N MET A 1 -39.38 -31.63 9.59
CA MET A 1 -39.23 -32.92 10.29
C MET A 1 -40.56 -33.47 10.83
N ILE A 2 -41.34 -32.71 11.60
CA ILE A 2 -42.59 -33.21 12.26
C ILE A 2 -43.69 -33.49 11.22
N GLU A 3 -43.84 -32.70 10.16
CA GLU A 3 -44.83 -32.94 9.10
C GLU A 3 -44.45 -34.10 8.19
N ALA A 4 -43.20 -34.28 7.82
CA ALA A 4 -42.72 -35.41 7.06
C ALA A 4 -42.92 -36.75 7.81
N TYR A 5 -42.75 -36.73 9.14
CA TYR A 5 -43.04 -37.86 10.01
C TYR A 5 -44.54 -38.18 10.12
N ARG A 6 -45.43 -37.16 10.10
CA ARG A 6 -46.88 -37.32 10.08
C ARG A 6 -47.35 -37.88 8.74
N ILE A 7 -46.83 -37.43 7.61
CA ILE A 7 -47.15 -37.91 6.27
C ILE A 7 -46.66 -39.37 6.11
N SER A 8 -45.49 -39.73 6.62
CA SER A 8 -44.96 -41.09 6.61
C SER A 8 -45.89 -42.06 7.42
N LYS A 9 -46.41 -41.66 8.58
CA LYS A 9 -47.35 -42.44 9.37
C LYS A 9 -48.74 -42.61 8.69
N MET A 10 -49.20 -41.58 7.98
CA MET A 10 -50.47 -41.66 7.22
C MET A 10 -50.34 -42.61 6.00
N ILE A 11 -49.22 -42.63 5.31
CA ILE A 11 -48.99 -43.50 4.15
C ILE A 11 -48.82 -44.96 4.56
N VAL A 12 -48.11 -45.24 5.68
CA VAL A 12 -47.91 -46.58 6.22
C VAL A 12 -49.21 -47.14 6.81
N GLY A 13 -50.11 -46.33 7.36
CA GLY A 13 -51.41 -46.73 7.89
C GLY A 13 -52.49 -47.03 6.80
N ALA A 14 -52.32 -46.54 5.60
CA ALA A 14 -53.27 -46.72 4.45
C ALA A 14 -53.00 -47.97 3.62
N ILE A 15 -51.90 -48.69 3.82
CA ILE A 15 -51.55 -49.91 3.07
C ILE A 15 -51.88 -51.12 3.93
N GLY A 16 -53.08 -51.62 3.78
CA GLY A 16 -53.59 -52.84 4.44
C GLY A 16 -52.73 -54.08 4.10
N ALA A 17 -52.67 -55.00 5.07
CA ALA A 17 -51.89 -56.22 5.07
C ALA A 17 -52.17 -57.06 3.76
N GLY A 18 -51.24 -57.01 2.83
CA GLY A 18 -51.38 -57.87 1.65
C GLY A 18 -50.59 -57.54 0.36
N LYS A 19 -49.61 -56.67 0.44
CA LYS A 19 -48.78 -56.40 -0.79
C LYS A 19 -47.27 -56.66 -0.52
N THR A 20 -46.74 -57.40 -1.52
CA THR A 20 -45.45 -58.07 -1.57
C THR A 20 -44.22 -57.26 -1.07
N ALA A 21 -43.21 -58.01 -0.61
CA ALA A 21 -41.90 -57.49 -0.13
C ALA A 21 -41.24 -56.43 -1.05
N THR A 22 -41.50 -56.55 -2.37
CA THR A 22 -41.02 -55.64 -3.40
C THR A 22 -41.55 -54.19 -3.27
N LEU A 23 -42.82 -54.02 -2.87
CA LEU A 23 -43.41 -52.69 -2.68
C LEU A 23 -42.87 -52.01 -1.40
N ARG A 24 -42.56 -52.79 -0.35
CA ARG A 24 -41.91 -52.30 0.85
C ARG A 24 -40.47 -51.89 0.62
N MET A 25 -39.72 -52.61 -0.23
CA MET A 25 -38.37 -52.22 -0.64
C MET A 25 -38.38 -50.96 -1.50
N LEU A 26 -39.36 -50.81 -2.41
CA LEU A 26 -39.48 -49.61 -3.25
C LEU A 26 -39.84 -48.37 -2.44
N ILE A 27 -40.74 -48.48 -1.50
CA ILE A 27 -41.10 -47.38 -0.56
C ILE A 27 -39.93 -47.05 0.37
N GLY A 28 -39.21 -48.06 0.87
CA GLY A 28 -38.00 -47.86 1.65
C GLY A 28 -36.90 -47.15 0.87
N ALA A 29 -36.72 -47.53 -0.41
CA ALA A 29 -35.76 -46.89 -1.30
C ALA A 29 -36.16 -45.43 -1.66
N ILE A 30 -37.44 -45.17 -1.88
CA ILE A 30 -37.95 -43.81 -2.16
C ILE A 30 -37.83 -42.92 -0.89
N VAL A 31 -38.13 -43.45 0.28
CA VAL A 31 -37.98 -42.73 1.56
C VAL A 31 -36.50 -42.49 1.84
N TYR A 32 -35.62 -43.45 1.56
CA TYR A 32 -34.18 -43.26 1.67
C TYR A 32 -33.62 -42.24 0.66
N LEU A 33 -34.15 -42.28 -0.58
CA LEU A 33 -33.79 -41.30 -1.63
C LEU A 33 -34.28 -39.88 -1.27
N LEU A 34 -35.49 -39.77 -0.68
CA LEU A 34 -36.01 -38.49 -0.19
C LEU A 34 -35.28 -38.00 1.03
N PHE A 35 -34.81 -38.87 1.93
CA PHE A 35 -33.92 -38.51 3.02
C PHE A 35 -32.51 -38.15 2.54
N ALA A 36 -31.99 -38.84 1.53
CA ALA A 36 -30.73 -38.52 0.90
C ALA A 36 -30.82 -37.18 0.13
N LEU A 37 -31.93 -36.92 -0.58
CA LEU A 37 -32.22 -35.66 -1.23
C LEU A 37 -32.46 -34.52 -0.24
N ALA A 38 -33.10 -34.76 0.91
CA ALA A 38 -33.22 -33.77 1.99
C ALA A 38 -31.90 -33.51 2.73
N ALA A 39 -31.05 -34.56 2.84
CA ALA A 39 -29.68 -34.40 3.35
C ALA A 39 -28.75 -33.69 2.36
N TYR A 40 -29.00 -33.87 1.04
CA TYR A 40 -28.30 -33.15 -0.01
C TYR A 40 -28.77 -31.67 -0.11
N ALA A 41 -30.06 -31.39 0.20
CA ALA A 41 -30.60 -30.03 0.28
C ALA A 41 -30.21 -29.31 1.57
N SER A 42 -29.58 -29.99 2.54
CA SER A 42 -29.02 -29.41 3.76
C SER A 42 -27.48 -29.46 3.80
N ALA A 43 -26.81 -29.83 2.72
CA ALA A 43 -25.42 -29.45 2.54
C ALA A 43 -25.39 -27.93 2.46
N PRO A 44 -24.51 -27.25 3.22
CA PRO A 44 -24.37 -25.81 3.04
C PRO A 44 -24.08 -25.59 1.57
N SER A 45 -24.92 -24.78 0.91
CA SER A 45 -24.68 -24.36 -0.47
C SER A 45 -23.26 -23.84 -0.58
N ALA A 46 -22.55 -24.16 -1.63
CA ALA A 46 -21.29 -23.52 -2.01
C ALA A 46 -21.47 -22.01 -2.29
N GLY A 47 -22.63 -21.45 -2.00
CA GLY A 47 -22.95 -20.03 -2.04
C GLY A 47 -22.46 -19.31 -0.77
N GLY A 48 -22.00 -18.07 -0.93
CA GLY A 48 -21.57 -17.18 0.15
C GLY A 48 -22.63 -16.94 1.23
N PHE A 49 -22.38 -15.97 2.09
CA PHE A 49 -23.36 -15.57 3.11
C PHE A 49 -24.68 -15.19 2.44
N PRO A 50 -25.83 -15.74 2.89
CA PRO A 50 -27.11 -15.49 2.24
C PRO A 50 -27.46 -14.00 2.28
N GLU A 51 -28.01 -13.48 1.21
CA GLU A 51 -28.44 -12.10 1.12
C GLU A 51 -29.57 -11.80 2.11
N ALA A 52 -29.58 -10.57 2.61
CA ALA A 52 -30.65 -10.05 3.47
C ALA A 52 -30.94 -8.58 3.16
N ASN A 53 -32.17 -8.17 3.48
CA ASN A 53 -32.48 -6.74 3.49
C ASN A 53 -31.72 -6.07 4.64
N PRO A 54 -30.99 -4.97 4.39
CA PRO A 54 -30.21 -4.22 5.38
C PRO A 54 -31.02 -3.84 6.63
N GLU A 55 -32.24 -3.33 6.45
CA GLU A 55 -33.12 -2.93 7.57
C GLU A 55 -33.41 -4.09 8.52
N SER A 56 -33.51 -5.33 8.01
CA SER A 56 -33.73 -6.52 8.85
C SER A 56 -32.52 -6.87 9.72
N SER A 57 -31.34 -6.34 9.41
CA SER A 57 -30.08 -6.52 10.12
C SER A 57 -29.70 -5.30 10.97
N GLY A 58 -30.59 -4.31 11.09
CA GLY A 58 -30.38 -3.12 11.90
C GLY A 58 -29.42 -2.10 11.29
N ILE A 59 -29.11 -2.22 10.00
CA ILE A 59 -28.31 -1.23 9.25
C ILE A 59 -29.27 -0.39 8.39
N PRO A 60 -29.32 0.93 8.57
CA PRO A 60 -30.12 1.80 7.72
C PRO A 60 -29.72 1.69 6.24
N GLN A 61 -30.67 1.60 5.34
CA GLN A 61 -30.41 1.60 3.91
C GLN A 61 -29.62 2.83 3.47
N GLU A 62 -29.96 4.00 4.02
CA GLU A 62 -29.29 5.27 3.77
C GLU A 62 -27.78 5.22 4.13
N ALA A 63 -27.40 4.51 5.21
CA ALA A 63 -26.00 4.33 5.58
C ALA A 63 -25.20 3.59 4.49
N LEU A 64 -25.80 2.56 3.90
CA LEU A 64 -25.17 1.80 2.81
C LEU A 64 -25.11 2.62 1.51
N GLU A 65 -26.13 3.43 1.22
CA GLU A 65 -26.13 4.33 0.06
C GLU A 65 -25.05 5.41 0.19
N LEU A 66 -24.87 5.97 1.38
CA LEU A 66 -23.78 6.93 1.67
C LEU A 66 -22.40 6.26 1.53
N LEU A 67 -22.26 5.05 2.05
CA LEU A 67 -21.01 4.28 1.95
C LEU A 67 -20.69 3.94 0.48
N ALA A 68 -21.69 3.49 -0.29
CA ALA A 68 -21.56 3.23 -1.72
C ALA A 68 -21.15 4.50 -2.48
N GLY A 69 -21.81 5.63 -2.20
CA GLY A 69 -21.46 6.92 -2.76
C GLY A 69 -20.03 7.35 -2.44
N ARG A 70 -19.53 7.00 -1.24
CA ARG A 70 -18.11 7.25 -0.88
C ARG A 70 -17.17 6.39 -1.72
N VAL A 71 -17.46 5.10 -1.90
CA VAL A 71 -16.61 4.21 -2.72
C VAL A 71 -16.66 4.62 -4.20
N GLN A 72 -17.85 4.99 -4.73
CA GLN A 72 -17.95 5.52 -6.09
C GLN A 72 -17.09 6.78 -6.25
N SER A 73 -17.09 7.67 -5.25
CA SER A 73 -16.24 8.87 -5.26
C SER A 73 -14.74 8.55 -5.31
N LEU A 74 -14.28 7.40 -4.76
CA LEU A 74 -12.89 6.98 -4.88
C LEU A 74 -12.53 6.70 -6.35
N VAL A 75 -13.43 6.10 -7.11
CA VAL A 75 -13.26 5.85 -8.56
C VAL A 75 -13.33 7.15 -9.34
N ASP A 76 -14.36 7.96 -9.11
CA ASP A 76 -14.60 9.21 -9.84
C ASP A 76 -13.45 10.22 -9.67
N ASN A 77 -12.78 10.18 -8.52
CA ASN A 77 -11.62 11.03 -8.21
C ASN A 77 -10.28 10.36 -8.55
N GLU A 78 -10.32 9.19 -9.21
CA GLU A 78 -9.13 8.41 -9.54
C GLU A 78 -8.24 8.08 -8.32
N GLU A 79 -8.84 7.96 -7.12
CA GLU A 79 -8.14 7.48 -5.91
C GLU A 79 -7.91 5.96 -5.95
N ILE A 80 -8.74 5.25 -6.74
CA ILE A 80 -8.60 3.84 -7.11
C ILE A 80 -9.02 3.66 -8.57
N VAL A 81 -8.57 2.58 -9.20
CA VAL A 81 -9.01 2.19 -10.55
C VAL A 81 -10.35 1.45 -10.49
N GLY A 82 -10.52 0.59 -9.51
CA GLY A 82 -11.75 -0.12 -9.25
C GLY A 82 -11.69 -0.80 -7.88
N GLY A 83 -12.83 -1.22 -7.36
CA GLY A 83 -12.90 -1.93 -6.09
C GLY A 83 -14.25 -2.56 -5.82
N GLU A 84 -14.28 -3.57 -4.98
CA GLU A 84 -15.49 -4.27 -4.51
C GLU A 84 -15.67 -4.00 -3.02
N LEU A 85 -16.89 -3.60 -2.64
CA LEU A 85 -17.31 -3.42 -1.26
C LEU A 85 -18.34 -4.46 -0.87
N VAL A 86 -18.12 -5.13 0.28
CA VAL A 86 -19.06 -6.10 0.86
C VAL A 86 -19.27 -5.78 2.32
N VAL A 87 -20.54 -5.73 2.75
CA VAL A 87 -20.95 -5.60 4.16
C VAL A 87 -21.74 -6.85 4.53
N ILE A 88 -21.29 -7.55 5.57
CA ILE A 88 -21.92 -8.76 6.09
C ILE A 88 -22.28 -8.51 7.55
N LYS A 89 -23.56 -8.61 7.88
CA LYS A 89 -24.12 -8.43 9.22
C LYS A 89 -24.94 -9.66 9.62
N ASP A 90 -24.73 -10.16 10.83
CA ASP A 90 -25.43 -11.35 11.35
C ASP A 90 -25.31 -12.55 10.40
N ARG A 91 -24.12 -12.75 9.84
CA ARG A 91 -23.80 -13.80 8.84
C ARG A 91 -24.63 -13.72 7.55
N ARG A 92 -25.05 -12.52 7.16
CA ARG A 92 -25.81 -12.27 5.94
C ARG A 92 -25.18 -11.11 5.16
N THR A 93 -25.11 -11.24 3.86
CA THR A 93 -24.69 -10.15 2.97
C THR A 93 -25.81 -9.13 2.88
N VAL A 94 -25.58 -7.97 3.46
CA VAL A 94 -26.54 -6.84 3.45
C VAL A 94 -26.22 -5.82 2.37
N TYR A 95 -24.98 -5.83 1.87
CA TYR A 95 -24.55 -5.00 0.75
C TYR A 95 -23.39 -5.67 0.00
N ARG A 96 -23.41 -5.56 -1.33
CA ARG A 96 -22.32 -5.99 -2.21
C ARG A 96 -22.38 -5.26 -3.53
N GLU A 97 -21.31 -4.57 -3.89
CA GLU A 97 -21.21 -3.85 -5.16
C GLU A 97 -19.75 -3.74 -5.62
N ALA A 98 -19.56 -3.72 -6.95
CA ALA A 98 -18.27 -3.47 -7.59
C ALA A 98 -18.32 -2.12 -8.33
N PHE A 99 -17.22 -1.37 -8.25
CA PHE A 99 -17.09 0.00 -8.72
C PHE A 99 -15.89 0.11 -9.65
N GLY A 100 -15.99 0.89 -10.72
CA GLY A 100 -14.89 1.18 -11.62
C GLY A 100 -14.50 0.02 -12.53
N TRP A 101 -13.21 -0.13 -12.78
CA TRP A 101 -12.67 -0.92 -13.87
C TRP A 101 -11.95 -2.18 -13.40
N LYS A 102 -12.20 -3.30 -14.07
CA LYS A 102 -11.37 -4.50 -14.02
C LYS A 102 -10.07 -4.27 -14.82
N ASP A 103 -10.20 -3.67 -15.99
CA ASP A 103 -9.13 -3.19 -16.86
C ASP A 103 -9.55 -1.83 -17.41
N ARG A 104 -8.87 -0.78 -16.98
CA ARG A 104 -9.23 0.61 -17.34
C ARG A 104 -8.94 0.90 -18.82
N GLU A 105 -7.80 0.46 -19.31
CA GLU A 105 -7.35 0.70 -20.69
C GLU A 105 -8.23 -0.04 -21.70
N ALA A 106 -8.77 -1.20 -21.31
CA ALA A 106 -9.73 -1.96 -22.10
C ALA A 106 -11.20 -1.58 -21.84
N GLU A 107 -11.46 -0.60 -20.96
CA GLU A 107 -12.81 -0.18 -20.53
C GLU A 107 -13.68 -1.35 -20.04
N GLN A 108 -13.07 -2.35 -19.38
CA GLN A 108 -13.79 -3.51 -18.82
C GLN A 108 -14.23 -3.18 -17.39
N PRO A 109 -15.55 -3.20 -17.10
CA PRO A 109 -16.05 -2.94 -15.75
C PRO A 109 -15.65 -4.07 -14.79
N LEU A 110 -15.45 -3.71 -13.52
CA LEU A 110 -15.20 -4.65 -12.45
C LEU A 110 -16.48 -5.46 -12.11
N ALA A 111 -16.33 -6.72 -11.76
CA ALA A 111 -17.42 -7.58 -11.35
C ALA A 111 -17.31 -7.99 -9.88
N VAL A 112 -18.46 -8.26 -9.23
CA VAL A 112 -18.57 -8.62 -7.80
C VAL A 112 -18.00 -9.99 -7.46
N ASP A 113 -17.47 -10.77 -8.26
CA ASP A 113 -16.85 -12.07 -7.98
C ASP A 113 -15.38 -12.10 -8.41
N SER A 114 -14.79 -10.93 -8.52
CA SER A 114 -13.39 -10.77 -8.90
C SER A 114 -12.45 -11.42 -7.88
N VAL A 115 -11.35 -11.97 -8.38
CA VAL A 115 -10.31 -12.64 -7.60
C VAL A 115 -9.12 -11.70 -7.49
N TYR A 116 -8.81 -11.26 -6.28
CA TYR A 116 -7.76 -10.26 -6.05
C TYR A 116 -6.50 -10.88 -5.47
N CYS A 117 -5.33 -10.40 -5.89
CA CYS A 117 -4.12 -10.61 -5.11
C CYS A 117 -4.26 -9.86 -3.79
N VAL A 118 -4.40 -10.59 -2.68
CA VAL A 118 -4.68 -9.97 -1.38
C VAL A 118 -3.43 -9.52 -0.64
N ARG A 119 -2.25 -9.72 -1.21
CA ARG A 119 -0.96 -9.28 -0.68
C ARG A 119 -0.79 -9.65 0.81
N SER A 120 -0.48 -8.67 1.65
CA SER A 120 -0.23 -8.90 3.09
C SER A 120 -1.39 -9.52 3.86
N MET A 121 -2.60 -9.53 3.31
CA MET A 121 -3.71 -10.30 3.87
C MET A 121 -3.51 -11.83 3.75
N THR A 122 -2.40 -12.28 3.15
CA THR A 122 -1.90 -13.67 3.20
C THR A 122 -1.36 -14.03 4.60
N LYS A 123 -0.79 -13.07 5.32
CA LYS A 123 -0.12 -13.29 6.62
C LYS A 123 -1.02 -13.95 7.67
N PRO A 124 -2.29 -13.58 7.83
CA PRO A 124 -3.19 -14.27 8.75
C PRO A 124 -3.33 -15.79 8.50
N PHE A 125 -3.15 -16.27 7.27
CA PHE A 125 -3.22 -17.70 6.97
C PHE A 125 -2.01 -18.45 7.52
N VAL A 126 -0.80 -17.92 7.40
CA VAL A 126 0.37 -18.53 8.03
C VAL A 126 0.28 -18.41 9.56
N GLY A 127 -0.21 -17.29 10.09
CA GLY A 127 -0.52 -17.14 11.49
C GLY A 127 -1.47 -18.24 11.98
N THR A 128 -2.55 -18.50 11.24
CA THR A 128 -3.49 -19.58 11.52
C THR A 128 -2.82 -20.95 11.50
N ALA A 129 -1.97 -21.23 10.51
CA ALA A 129 -1.23 -22.48 10.42
C ALA A 129 -0.32 -22.70 11.66
N ILE A 130 0.37 -21.66 12.11
CA ILE A 130 1.19 -21.71 13.32
C ILE A 130 0.32 -21.96 14.56
N GLN A 131 -0.83 -21.28 14.68
CA GLN A 131 -1.77 -21.52 15.79
C GLN A 131 -2.26 -22.98 15.82
N MET A 132 -2.54 -23.58 14.66
CA MET A 132 -2.92 -25.00 14.56
C MET A 132 -1.81 -25.91 15.09
N LEU A 133 -0.55 -25.64 14.70
CA LEU A 133 0.60 -26.43 15.17
C LEU A 133 0.82 -26.28 16.70
N ILE A 134 0.52 -25.12 17.27
CA ILE A 134 0.58 -24.90 18.72
C ILE A 134 -0.54 -25.67 19.41
N ASP A 135 -1.78 -25.62 18.90
CA ASP A 135 -2.91 -26.39 19.42
C ASP A 135 -2.69 -27.92 19.34
N GLU A 136 -1.89 -28.36 18.36
CA GLU A 136 -1.45 -29.76 18.20
C GLU A 136 -0.23 -30.13 19.08
N GLU A 137 0.25 -29.21 19.92
CA GLU A 137 1.43 -29.38 20.79
C GLU A 137 2.74 -29.69 19.99
N ARG A 138 2.78 -29.34 18.71
CA ARG A 138 3.94 -29.55 17.82
C ARG A 138 4.86 -28.35 17.75
N LEU A 139 4.44 -27.21 18.30
CA LEU A 139 5.17 -25.97 18.32
C LEU A 139 4.79 -25.17 19.57
N ARG A 140 5.71 -24.29 20.02
CA ARG A 140 5.45 -23.35 21.12
C ARG A 140 5.89 -21.96 20.71
N LEU A 141 5.31 -20.92 21.30
CA LEU A 141 5.67 -19.53 21.04
C LEU A 141 7.14 -19.23 21.36
N ASP A 142 7.63 -19.78 22.47
CA ASP A 142 9.00 -19.60 22.94
C ASP A 142 10.02 -20.52 22.25
N THR A 143 9.60 -21.36 21.29
CA THR A 143 10.50 -22.23 20.53
C THR A 143 11.51 -21.39 19.75
N PRO A 144 12.82 -21.54 19.97
CA PRO A 144 13.82 -20.87 19.16
C PRO A 144 13.79 -21.35 17.71
N VAL A 145 13.80 -20.41 16.76
CA VAL A 145 13.68 -20.72 15.32
C VAL A 145 14.81 -21.65 14.86
N HIS A 146 16.01 -21.50 15.42
CA HIS A 146 17.18 -22.34 15.04
C HIS A 146 17.03 -23.83 15.38
N GLU A 147 16.15 -24.20 16.33
CA GLU A 147 15.86 -25.61 16.62
C GLU A 147 15.09 -26.29 15.49
N ILE A 148 14.36 -25.51 14.68
CA ILE A 148 13.57 -26.00 13.54
C ILE A 148 14.33 -25.77 12.23
N LEU A 149 14.92 -24.56 12.07
CA LEU A 149 15.67 -24.10 10.91
C LEU A 149 17.12 -23.81 11.34
N PRO A 150 18.03 -24.80 11.27
CA PRO A 150 19.39 -24.70 11.85
C PRO A 150 20.26 -23.56 11.30
N PHE A 151 19.95 -23.01 10.14
CA PHE A 151 20.66 -21.87 9.57
C PHE A 151 20.43 -20.56 10.33
N PHE A 152 19.47 -20.52 11.29
CA PHE A 152 19.30 -19.43 12.24
C PHE A 152 20.21 -19.53 13.48
N ALA A 153 21.13 -20.48 13.58
CA ALA A 153 21.98 -20.68 14.76
C ALA A 153 23.10 -19.62 14.93
N GLY A 154 23.03 -18.47 14.28
CA GLY A 154 23.94 -17.36 14.46
C GLY A 154 23.83 -16.67 15.83
N PRO A 155 24.84 -15.84 16.22
CA PRO A 155 24.86 -15.17 17.53
C PRO A 155 23.62 -14.31 17.82
N GLU A 156 23.11 -13.62 16.82
CA GLU A 156 21.92 -12.76 16.92
C GLU A 156 20.66 -13.50 16.47
N THR A 157 20.70 -14.15 15.31
CA THR A 157 19.55 -14.86 14.73
C THR A 157 19.11 -16.04 15.61
N GLY A 158 20.03 -16.65 16.39
CA GLY A 158 19.71 -17.72 17.33
C GLY A 158 18.81 -17.28 18.52
N LYS A 159 18.62 -15.99 18.71
CA LYS A 159 17.72 -15.44 19.75
C LYS A 159 16.27 -15.34 19.27
N ILE A 160 16.00 -15.53 17.97
CA ILE A 160 14.66 -15.39 17.41
C ILE A 160 13.79 -16.56 17.88
N THR A 161 12.59 -16.25 18.38
CA THR A 161 11.55 -17.23 18.71
C THR A 161 10.39 -17.15 17.69
N VAL A 162 9.52 -18.14 17.71
CA VAL A 162 8.28 -18.15 16.92
C VAL A 162 7.40 -16.94 17.23
N GLU A 163 7.31 -16.53 18.50
CA GLU A 163 6.56 -15.35 18.90
C GLU A 163 7.12 -14.07 18.27
N HIS A 164 8.44 -13.92 18.23
CA HIS A 164 9.08 -12.77 17.60
C HIS A 164 8.70 -12.63 16.12
N LEU A 165 8.58 -13.75 15.40
CA LEU A 165 8.15 -13.75 14.00
C LEU A 165 6.66 -13.39 13.85
N LEU A 166 5.81 -13.98 14.70
CA LEU A 166 4.36 -13.73 14.68
C LEU A 166 4.01 -12.26 14.97
N THR A 167 4.80 -11.59 15.81
CA THR A 167 4.55 -10.22 16.27
C THR A 167 5.42 -9.17 15.60
N HIS A 168 6.18 -9.54 14.55
CA HIS A 168 7.11 -8.65 13.86
C HIS A 168 8.16 -7.97 14.77
N THR A 169 8.63 -8.70 15.77
CA THR A 169 9.70 -8.26 16.68
C THR A 169 10.98 -9.06 16.48
N GLY A 170 11.09 -9.79 15.37
CA GLY A 170 12.23 -10.68 15.08
C GLY A 170 13.53 -9.99 14.67
N GLY A 171 13.50 -8.69 14.40
CA GLY A 171 14.69 -7.93 14.03
C GLY A 171 14.95 -7.85 12.52
N PHE A 172 14.16 -8.48 11.69
CA PHE A 172 14.33 -8.46 10.24
C PHE A 172 13.96 -7.11 9.63
N PRO A 173 14.63 -6.71 8.53
CA PRO A 173 14.12 -5.63 7.66
C PRO A 173 12.81 -6.05 6.99
N PHE A 174 12.16 -5.10 6.31
CA PHE A 174 10.88 -5.35 5.62
C PHE A 174 10.95 -6.57 4.69
N THR A 175 11.97 -6.66 3.83
CA THR A 175 12.23 -7.82 2.97
C THR A 175 13.72 -8.15 2.94
N THR A 176 14.03 -9.42 2.69
CA THR A 176 15.38 -9.92 2.52
C THR A 176 15.58 -10.61 1.16
N ILE A 177 14.57 -10.60 0.30
CA ILE A 177 14.62 -11.18 -1.03
C ILE A 177 15.62 -10.39 -1.88
N GLY A 178 16.65 -11.07 -2.39
CA GLY A 178 17.78 -10.46 -3.09
C GLY A 178 18.00 -10.97 -4.51
N LYS A 179 17.08 -11.79 -5.02
CA LYS A 179 17.10 -12.32 -6.38
C LYS A 179 15.69 -12.59 -6.87
N PRO A 180 15.46 -12.81 -8.18
CA PRO A 180 14.15 -13.17 -8.71
C PRO A 180 13.54 -14.35 -7.97
N LEU A 181 12.22 -14.29 -7.70
CA LEU A 181 11.52 -15.34 -6.94
C LEU A 181 11.60 -16.71 -7.60
N SER A 182 11.72 -16.76 -8.94
CA SER A 182 11.90 -18.00 -9.71
C SER A 182 13.23 -18.72 -9.44
N GLU A 183 14.21 -18.06 -8.82
CA GLU A 183 15.50 -18.64 -8.47
C GLU A 183 15.55 -19.25 -7.05
N TYR A 184 14.50 -19.08 -6.26
CA TYR A 184 14.38 -19.76 -4.97
C TYR A 184 13.70 -21.12 -5.14
N ALA A 185 14.31 -22.15 -4.55
CA ALA A 185 13.76 -23.50 -4.61
C ALA A 185 12.47 -23.64 -3.77
N ASP A 186 12.40 -22.95 -2.65
CA ASP A 186 11.30 -23.00 -1.67
C ASP A 186 11.42 -21.87 -0.63
N LEU A 187 10.48 -21.80 0.30
CA LEU A 187 10.51 -20.85 1.42
C LEU A 187 11.69 -21.06 2.39
N ALA A 188 12.25 -22.25 2.47
CA ALA A 188 13.43 -22.48 3.30
C ALA A 188 14.66 -21.75 2.74
N ALA A 189 14.77 -21.66 1.39
CA ALA A 189 15.81 -20.88 0.73
C ALA A 189 15.60 -19.36 0.96
N VAL A 190 14.36 -18.87 0.94
CA VAL A 190 14.04 -17.46 1.28
C VAL A 190 14.40 -17.16 2.74
N ALA A 191 14.03 -18.05 3.66
CA ALA A 191 14.33 -17.89 5.09
C ALA A 191 15.84 -17.98 5.40
N ALA A 192 16.57 -18.83 4.65
CA ALA A 192 18.04 -18.92 4.79
C ALA A 192 18.72 -17.62 4.38
N GLU A 193 18.28 -16.98 3.31
CA GLU A 193 18.79 -15.67 2.91
C GLU A 193 18.48 -14.60 3.97
N ALA A 194 17.31 -14.65 4.60
CA ALA A 194 16.99 -13.76 5.71
C ALA A 194 17.93 -13.93 6.90
N ALA A 195 18.31 -15.17 7.21
CA ALA A 195 19.26 -15.46 8.28
C ALA A 195 20.70 -14.95 7.94
N ASP A 196 21.11 -15.07 6.67
CA ASP A 196 22.43 -14.63 6.20
C ASP A 196 22.58 -13.10 6.21
N LYS A 197 21.51 -12.36 5.89
CA LYS A 197 21.52 -10.90 5.92
C LYS A 197 21.53 -10.32 7.33
N GLY A 198 21.15 -11.10 8.32
CA GLY A 198 21.18 -10.72 9.72
C GLY A 198 20.03 -9.77 10.11
N LEU A 199 20.17 -9.15 11.28
CA LEU A 199 19.12 -8.41 11.94
C LEU A 199 19.48 -6.91 12.05
N GLY A 200 18.48 -6.06 11.91
CA GLY A 200 18.59 -4.62 12.13
C GLY A 200 18.49 -4.20 13.58
N PHE A 201 17.99 -5.07 14.48
CA PHE A 201 17.89 -4.84 15.91
C PHE A 201 17.74 -6.17 16.68
N GLU A 202 17.94 -6.12 17.99
CA GLU A 202 17.84 -7.30 18.85
C GLU A 202 16.38 -7.81 18.92
N PRO A 203 16.13 -9.13 18.69
CA PRO A 203 14.80 -9.72 18.76
C PRO A 203 14.06 -9.38 20.06
N GLY A 204 12.78 -9.05 19.95
CA GLY A 204 11.90 -8.70 21.06
C GLY A 204 11.98 -7.25 21.53
N THR A 205 12.89 -6.41 21.01
CA THR A 205 13.10 -5.05 21.55
C THR A 205 12.22 -3.98 20.92
N ARG A 206 11.75 -4.18 19.70
CA ARG A 206 10.83 -3.26 19.01
C ARG A 206 10.03 -3.96 17.93
N PHE A 207 8.94 -3.33 17.55
CA PHE A 207 8.13 -3.71 16.39
C PHE A 207 8.72 -3.14 15.10
N GLU A 208 8.88 -3.98 14.08
CA GLU A 208 9.15 -3.57 12.71
C GLU A 208 8.52 -4.58 11.74
N TYR A 209 7.52 -4.14 10.99
CA TYR A 209 6.77 -4.98 10.06
C TYR A 209 7.70 -5.61 9.02
N SER A 210 7.65 -6.95 8.88
CA SER A 210 8.57 -7.70 8.04
C SER A 210 7.91 -8.85 7.28
N ASP A 211 8.05 -8.85 5.95
CA ASP A 211 7.69 -9.98 5.10
C ASP A 211 8.60 -11.17 5.38
N ALA A 212 9.91 -10.93 5.58
CA ALA A 212 10.89 -11.98 5.86
C ALA A 212 10.54 -12.81 7.10
N GLY A 213 10.00 -12.18 8.16
CA GLY A 213 9.51 -12.88 9.35
C GLY A 213 8.33 -13.79 9.03
N SER A 214 7.37 -13.31 8.24
CA SER A 214 6.20 -14.10 7.84
C SER A 214 6.57 -15.25 6.91
N ASP A 215 7.49 -15.08 5.97
CA ASP A 215 7.96 -16.14 5.09
C ASP A 215 8.78 -17.20 5.85
N THR A 216 9.51 -16.79 6.89
CA THR A 216 10.17 -17.71 7.83
C THR A 216 9.14 -18.58 8.60
N LEU A 217 7.98 -18.02 8.99
CA LEU A 217 6.89 -18.82 9.58
C LEU A 217 6.39 -19.89 8.59
N GLY A 218 6.28 -19.57 7.30
CA GLY A 218 5.95 -20.54 6.27
C GLY A 218 6.96 -21.68 6.15
N ALA A 219 8.25 -21.35 6.20
CA ALA A 219 9.32 -22.33 6.22
C ALA A 219 9.27 -23.23 7.46
N ILE A 220 8.92 -22.68 8.63
CA ILE A 220 8.69 -23.44 9.88
C ILE A 220 7.54 -24.43 9.70
N VAL A 221 6.38 -23.98 9.17
CA VAL A 221 5.24 -24.87 8.90
C VAL A 221 5.65 -26.00 7.98
N ALA A 222 6.30 -25.73 6.86
CA ALA A 222 6.75 -26.73 5.90
C ALA A 222 7.73 -27.73 6.58
N LYS A 223 8.67 -27.25 7.37
CA LYS A 223 9.66 -28.09 8.07
C LYS A 223 9.02 -29.04 9.08
N ILE A 224 8.08 -28.54 9.89
CA ILE A 224 7.40 -29.34 10.93
C ILE A 224 6.45 -30.37 10.29
N THR A 225 5.74 -29.98 9.24
CA THR A 225 4.71 -30.85 8.62
C THR A 225 5.31 -31.84 7.61
N GLY A 226 6.46 -31.53 7.03
CA GLY A 226 7.09 -32.30 5.96
C GLY A 226 6.41 -32.12 4.61
N SER A 227 5.56 -31.09 4.46
CA SER A 227 4.82 -30.73 3.24
C SER A 227 4.97 -29.25 2.94
N PRO A 228 4.90 -28.81 1.69
CA PRO A 228 4.86 -27.39 1.35
C PRO A 228 3.76 -26.66 2.13
N VAL A 229 4.03 -25.41 2.57
CA VAL A 229 3.08 -24.65 3.39
C VAL A 229 1.80 -24.31 2.64
N GLU A 230 1.87 -24.08 1.35
CA GLU A 230 0.73 -23.86 0.48
C GLU A 230 -0.22 -25.07 0.48
N GLN A 231 0.30 -26.28 0.49
CA GLN A 231 -0.50 -27.48 0.60
C GLN A 231 -1.15 -27.62 1.99
N PHE A 232 -0.43 -27.23 3.05
CA PHE A 232 -1.00 -27.20 4.41
C PHE A 232 -2.15 -26.20 4.49
N ILE A 233 -1.97 -24.98 3.97
CA ILE A 233 -3.00 -23.94 3.97
C ILE A 233 -4.21 -24.42 3.18
N GLN A 234 -3.99 -24.97 1.97
CA GLN A 234 -5.08 -25.49 1.15
C GLN A 234 -5.91 -26.55 1.90
N GLN A 235 -5.26 -27.59 2.40
CA GLN A 235 -5.95 -28.74 3.00
C GLN A 235 -6.52 -28.49 4.39
N ARG A 236 -5.87 -27.62 5.17
CA ARG A 236 -6.21 -27.44 6.57
C ARG A 236 -7.02 -26.18 6.85
N ILE A 237 -7.02 -25.21 5.94
CA ILE A 237 -7.71 -23.94 6.10
C ILE A 237 -8.72 -23.73 4.96
N LEU A 238 -8.29 -23.69 3.70
CA LEU A 238 -9.16 -23.33 2.59
C LEU A 238 -10.26 -24.36 2.33
N ASP A 239 -9.89 -25.63 2.19
CA ASP A 239 -10.85 -26.72 1.92
C ASP A 239 -11.90 -26.87 3.05
N PRO A 240 -11.51 -26.90 4.35
CA PRO A 240 -12.47 -26.98 5.45
C PRO A 240 -13.42 -25.79 5.56
N LEU A 241 -13.00 -24.60 5.11
CA LEU A 241 -13.81 -23.37 5.10
C LEU A 241 -14.64 -23.22 3.81
N GLY A 242 -14.44 -24.09 2.82
CA GLY A 242 -15.11 -24.00 1.52
C GLY A 242 -14.67 -22.77 0.72
N MET A 243 -13.42 -22.37 0.83
CA MET A 243 -12.82 -21.23 0.14
C MET A 243 -12.34 -21.65 -1.25
N HIS A 244 -13.28 -22.00 -2.14
CA HIS A 244 -12.99 -22.61 -3.43
C HIS A 244 -12.50 -21.63 -4.50
N ASP A 245 -12.74 -20.33 -4.31
CA ASP A 245 -12.28 -19.24 -5.16
C ASP A 245 -10.98 -18.58 -4.65
N THR A 246 -10.35 -19.22 -3.66
CA THR A 246 -9.05 -18.80 -3.10
C THR A 246 -7.96 -19.74 -3.56
N THR A 247 -6.88 -19.20 -4.11
CA THR A 247 -5.73 -19.99 -4.56
C THR A 247 -4.43 -19.50 -3.93
N VAL A 248 -3.59 -20.46 -3.55
CA VAL A 248 -2.25 -20.19 -2.96
C VAL A 248 -1.22 -19.83 -4.03
N LEU A 249 -1.35 -20.44 -5.23
CA LEU A 249 -0.52 -20.12 -6.39
C LEU A 249 -1.43 -19.92 -7.61
N LEU A 250 -1.14 -18.89 -8.37
CA LEU A 250 -1.84 -18.64 -9.62
C LEU A 250 -1.36 -19.65 -10.66
N GLY A 251 -2.31 -20.47 -11.14
CA GLY A 251 -2.11 -21.41 -12.23
C GLY A 251 -2.60 -20.84 -13.56
N ASP A 252 -2.76 -21.72 -14.54
CA ASP A 252 -3.23 -21.43 -15.89
C ASP A 252 -4.75 -21.68 -16.07
N ASP A 253 -5.52 -21.78 -14.98
CA ASP A 253 -6.96 -21.94 -15.02
C ASP A 253 -7.63 -20.70 -15.61
N ALA A 254 -8.15 -20.86 -16.85
CA ALA A 254 -8.75 -19.77 -17.61
C ALA A 254 -9.99 -19.15 -16.93
N GLU A 255 -10.74 -19.92 -16.13
CA GLU A 255 -11.91 -19.40 -15.41
C GLU A 255 -11.47 -18.50 -14.25
N VAL A 256 -10.42 -18.87 -13.53
CA VAL A 256 -9.83 -18.05 -12.46
C VAL A 256 -9.19 -16.81 -13.06
N LEU A 257 -8.32 -16.95 -14.08
CA LEU A 257 -7.64 -15.84 -14.73
C LEU A 257 -8.62 -14.80 -15.31
N ALA A 258 -9.74 -15.27 -15.88
CA ALA A 258 -10.78 -14.37 -16.41
C ALA A 258 -11.44 -13.49 -15.34
N ARG A 259 -11.34 -13.83 -14.06
CA ARG A 259 -11.91 -13.09 -12.92
C ARG A 259 -10.90 -12.17 -12.23
N ILE A 260 -9.62 -12.26 -12.55
CA ILE A 260 -8.59 -11.42 -11.94
C ILE A 260 -8.54 -10.06 -12.64
N PRO A 261 -8.59 -8.94 -11.91
CA PRO A 261 -8.40 -7.62 -12.48
C PRO A 261 -6.92 -7.33 -12.77
N SER A 262 -6.66 -6.50 -13.76
CA SER A 262 -5.33 -5.95 -14.01
C SER A 262 -4.84 -5.18 -12.78
N ALA A 263 -3.57 -5.30 -12.45
CA ALA A 263 -2.97 -4.63 -11.30
C ALA A 263 -2.37 -3.28 -11.70
N TYR A 264 -2.64 -2.27 -10.88
CA TYR A 264 -2.18 -0.90 -11.08
C TYR A 264 -1.30 -0.46 -9.92
N SER A 265 -0.29 0.33 -10.23
CA SER A 265 0.52 1.00 -9.21
C SER A 265 0.55 2.51 -9.48
N GLY A 266 0.66 3.30 -8.42
CA GLY A 266 0.68 4.75 -8.54
C GLY A 266 0.06 5.45 -7.34
N GLY A 267 -0.73 6.44 -7.63
CA GLY A 267 -1.48 7.25 -6.65
C GLY A 267 -2.62 7.96 -7.34
N THR A 268 -3.39 8.71 -6.58
CA THR A 268 -4.57 9.43 -7.06
C THR A 268 -4.31 10.16 -8.39
N GLY A 269 -5.04 9.77 -9.45
CA GLY A 269 -4.97 10.31 -10.82
C GLY A 269 -3.71 9.99 -11.61
N SER A 270 -2.90 9.06 -11.13
CA SER A 270 -1.63 8.70 -11.76
C SER A 270 -1.39 7.19 -11.62
N TRP A 271 -2.28 6.41 -12.24
CA TRP A 271 -2.27 4.95 -12.22
C TRP A 271 -1.62 4.39 -13.47
N SER A 272 -0.63 3.51 -13.32
CA SER A 272 -0.04 2.73 -14.42
C SER A 272 -0.35 1.25 -14.22
N LYS A 273 -0.78 0.58 -15.29
CA LYS A 273 -0.95 -0.88 -15.30
C LYS A 273 0.45 -1.49 -15.27
N HIS A 274 0.72 -2.38 -14.30
CA HIS A 274 2.02 -3.02 -14.18
C HIS A 274 1.95 -4.55 -14.30
N TRP A 275 0.75 -5.10 -14.34
CA TRP A 275 0.52 -6.54 -14.53
C TRP A 275 -0.91 -6.79 -15.01
N GLU A 276 -1.09 -7.82 -15.84
CA GLU A 276 -2.39 -8.34 -16.26
C GLU A 276 -2.38 -9.88 -16.29
N PRO A 277 -3.57 -10.56 -16.29
CA PRO A 277 -3.65 -12.03 -16.20
C PRO A 277 -2.98 -12.80 -17.34
N SER A 278 -2.62 -12.16 -18.45
CA SER A 278 -1.83 -12.74 -19.54
C SER A 278 -0.33 -12.73 -19.30
N ASP A 279 0.14 -11.96 -18.31
CA ASP A 279 1.54 -11.89 -17.92
C ASP A 279 1.96 -13.10 -17.07
N PRO A 280 3.26 -13.39 -16.96
CA PRO A 280 3.75 -14.36 -15.98
C PRO A 280 3.26 -14.04 -14.56
N PRO A 281 2.99 -15.05 -13.71
CA PRO A 281 2.54 -14.80 -12.34
C PRO A 281 3.50 -13.90 -11.56
N ILE A 282 2.94 -12.89 -10.87
CA ILE A 282 3.72 -12.02 -9.96
C ILE A 282 4.50 -12.86 -8.94
N PHE A 283 3.90 -13.95 -8.47
CA PHE A 283 4.48 -14.86 -7.48
C PHE A 283 4.63 -16.26 -8.07
N PRO A 284 5.79 -16.58 -8.69
CA PRO A 284 6.10 -17.95 -9.14
C PRO A 284 6.40 -18.90 -7.97
N LEU A 285 6.65 -18.35 -6.77
CA LEU A 285 6.84 -19.05 -5.50
C LEU A 285 5.81 -18.54 -4.49
N PHE A 286 5.16 -19.43 -3.73
CA PHE A 286 4.23 -19.03 -2.67
C PHE A 286 4.97 -18.37 -1.50
N LEU A 287 4.79 -17.07 -1.31
CA LEU A 287 5.25 -16.32 -0.15
C LEU A 287 4.09 -16.19 0.85
N THR A 288 4.30 -16.65 2.07
CA THR A 288 3.29 -16.54 3.14
C THR A 288 3.05 -15.11 3.60
N SER A 289 3.90 -14.20 3.15
CA SER A 289 3.75 -12.76 3.37
C SER A 289 2.76 -12.09 2.42
N GLN A 290 2.49 -12.61 1.17
CA GLN A 290 1.80 -11.78 0.18
C GLN A 290 1.23 -12.46 -1.08
N SER A 291 1.28 -13.78 -1.25
CA SER A 291 1.02 -14.40 -2.56
C SER A 291 -0.40 -14.92 -2.79
N LEU A 292 -1.28 -14.86 -1.79
CA LEU A 292 -2.62 -15.44 -1.89
C LEU A 292 -3.52 -14.60 -2.82
N TYR A 293 -4.33 -15.30 -3.61
CA TYR A 293 -5.42 -14.72 -4.39
C TYR A 293 -6.76 -15.16 -3.78
N SER A 294 -7.71 -14.24 -3.60
CA SER A 294 -8.99 -14.54 -2.95
C SER A 294 -10.11 -13.61 -3.43
N THR A 295 -11.34 -14.04 -3.19
CA THR A 295 -12.54 -13.20 -3.33
C THR A 295 -12.94 -12.61 -1.97
N THR A 296 -13.74 -11.55 -1.98
CA THR A 296 -14.35 -10.99 -0.77
C THR A 296 -15.18 -12.02 -0.01
N THR A 297 -15.91 -12.89 -0.72
CA THR A 297 -16.75 -13.94 -0.12
C THR A 297 -15.92 -14.99 0.63
N ASP A 298 -14.85 -15.47 0.02
CA ASP A 298 -14.00 -16.49 0.65
C ASP A 298 -13.24 -15.91 1.83
N TYR A 299 -12.70 -14.69 1.68
CA TYR A 299 -12.01 -14.04 2.78
C TYR A 299 -12.94 -13.75 3.98
N ALA A 300 -14.22 -13.45 3.73
CA ALA A 300 -15.23 -13.33 4.79
C ALA A 300 -15.44 -14.66 5.55
N ARG A 301 -15.37 -15.83 4.88
CA ARG A 301 -15.40 -17.14 5.56
C ARG A 301 -14.21 -17.32 6.51
N PHE A 302 -13.05 -16.83 6.08
CA PHE A 302 -11.86 -16.85 6.93
C PHE A 302 -11.97 -15.90 8.14
N LEU A 303 -12.51 -14.68 7.97
CA LEU A 303 -12.83 -13.81 9.12
C LEU A 303 -13.82 -14.45 10.07
N ALA A 304 -14.86 -15.11 9.54
CA ALA A 304 -15.87 -15.80 10.33
C ALA A 304 -15.27 -16.90 11.22
N LEU A 305 -14.27 -17.66 10.75
CA LEU A 305 -13.52 -18.62 11.56
C LEU A 305 -13.00 -17.98 12.86
N TRP A 306 -12.38 -16.81 12.75
CA TRP A 306 -11.80 -16.09 13.87
C TRP A 306 -12.87 -15.46 14.76
N MET A 307 -13.95 -14.92 14.20
CA MET A 307 -15.10 -14.42 14.96
C MET A 307 -15.82 -15.52 15.74
N ASP A 308 -15.88 -16.74 15.20
CA ASP A 308 -16.56 -17.89 15.82
C ASP A 308 -15.66 -18.67 16.79
N GLY A 309 -14.58 -18.04 17.29
CA GLY A 309 -13.66 -18.65 18.25
C GLY A 309 -12.99 -19.91 17.70
N GLY A 310 -12.66 -19.91 16.41
CA GLY A 310 -11.95 -20.98 15.73
C GLY A 310 -12.86 -22.09 15.15
N ARG A 311 -14.16 -21.83 14.99
CA ARG A 311 -15.10 -22.76 14.34
C ARG A 311 -15.32 -22.37 12.89
N GLY A 312 -15.08 -23.30 11.97
CA GLY A 312 -15.45 -23.19 10.55
C GLY A 312 -16.63 -24.13 10.27
N GLY A 313 -17.85 -23.59 10.28
CA GLY A 313 -19.06 -24.38 10.20
C GLY A 313 -19.16 -25.39 11.36
N ASP A 314 -19.31 -26.69 11.06
CA ASP A 314 -19.41 -27.75 12.07
C ASP A 314 -18.05 -28.19 12.63
N ARG A 315 -16.95 -27.72 12.07
CA ARG A 315 -15.60 -28.13 12.46
C ARG A 315 -14.93 -27.06 13.32
N ARG A 316 -14.11 -27.48 14.28
CA ARG A 316 -13.21 -26.60 15.02
C ARG A 316 -11.83 -26.73 14.39
N LEU A 317 -11.32 -25.60 13.85
CA LEU A 317 -9.99 -25.53 13.24
C LEU A 317 -8.96 -24.94 14.21
N LEU A 318 -9.38 -24.05 15.11
CA LEU A 318 -8.56 -23.43 16.16
C LEU A 318 -9.23 -23.59 17.53
N SER A 319 -8.46 -23.68 18.59
CA SER A 319 -8.98 -23.54 19.93
C SER A 319 -9.40 -22.09 20.22
N PRO A 320 -10.35 -21.85 21.15
CA PRO A 320 -10.66 -20.49 21.60
C PRO A 320 -9.42 -19.76 22.18
N GLU A 321 -8.47 -20.51 22.74
CA GLU A 321 -7.20 -19.98 23.23
C GLU A 321 -6.32 -19.48 22.10
N ALA A 322 -6.21 -20.22 20.99
CA ALA A 322 -5.47 -19.78 19.81
C ALA A 322 -6.04 -18.49 19.23
N VAL A 323 -7.37 -18.36 19.19
CA VAL A 323 -8.03 -17.13 18.73
C VAL A 323 -7.72 -15.95 19.66
N ARG A 324 -7.88 -16.12 20.99
CA ARG A 324 -7.53 -15.05 21.95
C ARG A 324 -6.08 -14.64 21.85
N ARG A 325 -5.17 -15.60 21.71
CA ARG A 325 -3.73 -15.37 21.55
C ARG A 325 -3.40 -14.64 20.26
N GLY A 326 -4.01 -15.06 19.14
CA GLY A 326 -3.79 -14.46 17.81
C GLY A 326 -4.27 -13.02 17.71
N LEU A 327 -5.40 -12.70 18.36
CA LEU A 327 -6.01 -11.37 18.36
C LEU A 327 -5.61 -10.52 19.59
N ALA A 328 -4.67 -10.97 20.42
CA ALA A 328 -4.16 -10.14 21.51
C ALA A 328 -3.44 -8.89 20.94
N PRO A 329 -3.72 -7.70 21.47
CA PRO A 329 -3.06 -6.46 21.04
C PRO A 329 -1.63 -6.39 21.60
N ASN A 330 -0.68 -7.04 20.90
CA ASN A 330 0.67 -7.25 21.39
C ASN A 330 1.59 -6.02 21.18
N GLN A 331 1.68 -5.53 19.95
CA GLN A 331 2.64 -4.49 19.57
C GLN A 331 1.91 -3.24 19.08
N PRO A 332 2.07 -2.07 19.73
CA PRO A 332 1.46 -0.85 19.25
C PRO A 332 2.07 -0.45 17.88
N MET A 333 1.22 -0.14 16.91
CA MET A 333 1.62 0.28 15.57
C MET A 333 1.81 1.80 15.43
N GLY A 334 1.95 2.51 16.52
CA GLY A 334 2.32 3.91 16.75
C GLY A 334 1.92 5.01 15.76
N ASN A 335 2.16 4.78 14.47
CA ASN A 335 1.93 5.77 13.40
C ASN A 335 0.91 5.30 12.36
N TYR A 336 0.16 4.25 12.64
CA TYR A 336 -0.93 3.86 11.77
C TYR A 336 -2.06 4.89 11.91
N PRO A 337 -2.71 5.30 10.80
CA PRO A 337 -3.84 6.23 10.87
C PRO A 337 -4.94 5.69 11.79
N GLN A 338 -5.34 6.47 12.80
CA GLN A 338 -6.44 6.10 13.71
C GLN A 338 -7.78 6.41 13.01
N GLY A 339 -8.25 5.48 12.20
CA GLY A 339 -9.48 5.67 11.43
C GLY A 339 -10.76 5.32 12.19
N PHE A 340 -10.72 4.34 13.13
CA PHE A 340 -11.91 3.93 13.87
C PHE A 340 -12.02 4.67 15.20
N GLY A 341 -12.66 5.84 15.20
CA GLY A 341 -13.21 6.49 16.40
C GLY A 341 -12.31 6.57 17.63
N GLY A 342 -11.00 6.75 17.46
CA GLY A 342 -10.05 6.84 18.57
C GLY A 342 -9.61 5.49 19.12
N LEU A 343 -9.77 4.39 18.38
CA LEU A 343 -9.14 3.11 18.72
C LEU A 343 -7.64 3.19 18.41
N ASP A 344 -6.81 2.66 19.32
CA ASP A 344 -5.40 2.45 19.08
C ASP A 344 -5.18 1.20 18.22
N VAL A 345 -4.17 1.24 17.35
CA VAL A 345 -3.85 0.12 16.46
C VAL A 345 -2.67 -0.67 17.00
N TYR A 346 -2.85 -1.97 17.12
CA TYR A 346 -1.85 -2.93 17.55
C TYR A 346 -1.64 -4.00 16.47
N TYR A 347 -0.50 -4.65 16.52
CA TYR A 347 -0.27 -5.88 15.80
C TYR A 347 -0.35 -7.07 16.77
N GLY A 348 -1.24 -8.01 16.47
CA GLY A 348 -1.37 -9.28 17.18
C GLY A 348 -0.40 -10.32 16.62
N GLN A 349 -0.86 -11.55 16.47
CA GLN A 349 -0.07 -12.62 15.82
C GLN A 349 -0.52 -12.78 14.36
N GLN A 350 0.07 -11.98 13.46
CA GLN A 350 -0.25 -11.84 12.05
C GLN A 350 -1.64 -11.21 11.77
N TRP A 351 -2.19 -10.44 12.73
CA TRP A 351 -3.41 -9.67 12.60
C TRP A 351 -3.20 -8.21 13.02
N MET A 352 -3.84 -7.28 12.35
CA MET A 352 -4.06 -5.93 12.85
C MET A 352 -5.23 -5.97 13.84
N VAL A 353 -5.06 -5.33 14.99
CA VAL A 353 -6.05 -5.31 16.08
C VAL A 353 -6.26 -3.88 16.53
N TYR A 354 -7.50 -3.42 16.46
CA TYR A 354 -7.90 -2.10 16.93
C TYR A 354 -8.51 -2.25 18.31
N ALA A 355 -8.00 -1.53 19.29
CA ALA A 355 -8.35 -1.70 20.69
C ALA A 355 -8.61 -0.36 21.36
N LYS A 356 -9.44 -0.39 22.41
CA LYS A 356 -9.63 0.74 23.33
C LYS A 356 -9.07 0.39 24.70
N PRO A 357 -8.72 1.40 25.53
CA PRO A 357 -8.37 1.14 26.92
C PRO A 357 -9.54 0.48 27.67
N GLY A 358 -9.27 -0.63 28.36
CA GLY A 358 -10.20 -1.23 29.29
C GLY A 358 -10.20 -0.54 30.66
N ASP A 359 -11.03 -1.01 31.58
CA ASP A 359 -11.16 -0.44 32.93
C ASP A 359 -9.86 -0.50 33.76
N ASP A 360 -9.01 -1.47 33.48
CA ASP A 360 -7.69 -1.65 34.09
C ASP A 360 -6.54 -1.00 33.27
N GLY A 361 -6.89 -0.30 32.20
CA GLY A 361 -5.93 0.32 31.27
C GLY A 361 -5.32 -0.64 30.25
N SER A 362 -5.64 -1.94 30.28
CA SER A 362 -5.21 -2.90 29.27
C SER A 362 -5.97 -2.68 27.96
N PRO A 363 -5.34 -2.86 26.77
CA PRO A 363 -6.03 -2.71 25.52
C PRO A 363 -7.05 -3.84 25.29
N GLN A 364 -8.30 -3.48 25.02
CA GLN A 364 -9.40 -4.39 24.72
C GLN A 364 -9.69 -4.42 23.22
N PRO A 365 -9.54 -5.56 22.53
CA PRO A 365 -9.82 -5.69 21.11
C PRO A 365 -11.27 -5.36 20.78
N ILE A 366 -11.50 -4.54 19.76
CA ILE A 366 -12.83 -4.17 19.26
C ILE A 366 -12.99 -4.62 17.81
N VAL A 367 -11.97 -4.35 16.96
CA VAL A 367 -11.94 -4.70 15.55
C VAL A 367 -10.66 -5.46 15.28
N PHE A 368 -10.71 -6.44 14.41
CA PHE A 368 -9.51 -7.03 13.84
C PHE A 368 -9.63 -7.14 12.32
N GLY A 369 -8.49 -7.24 11.67
CA GLY A 369 -8.46 -7.37 10.24
C GLY A 369 -7.03 -7.34 9.69
N HIS A 370 -6.90 -7.10 8.42
CA HIS A 370 -5.62 -6.85 7.78
C HIS A 370 -5.81 -6.09 6.47
N GLY A 371 -4.79 -5.34 6.07
CA GLY A 371 -4.73 -4.69 4.76
C GLY A 371 -3.67 -5.32 3.85
N GLY A 372 -3.84 -5.15 2.54
CA GLY A 372 -2.89 -5.53 1.50
C GLY A 372 -2.38 -4.33 0.72
N SER A 373 -1.15 -4.39 0.24
CA SER A 373 -0.50 -3.25 -0.44
C SER A 373 -1.15 -2.82 -1.75
N ASP A 374 -2.01 -3.67 -2.35
CA ASP A 374 -2.80 -3.31 -3.52
C ASP A 374 -4.12 -2.59 -3.14
N GLY A 375 -4.28 -2.24 -1.84
CA GLY A 375 -5.41 -1.50 -1.30
C GLY A 375 -6.55 -2.39 -0.77
N THR A 376 -6.39 -3.71 -0.80
CA THR A 376 -7.36 -4.64 -0.21
C THR A 376 -7.38 -4.49 1.31
N HIS A 377 -8.58 -4.48 1.90
CA HIS A 377 -8.78 -4.44 3.36
C HIS A 377 -9.96 -5.30 3.77
N ALA A 378 -9.87 -5.87 4.96
CA ALA A 378 -10.97 -6.57 5.60
C ALA A 378 -10.96 -6.26 7.10
N TRP A 379 -12.15 -5.99 7.65
CA TRP A 379 -12.38 -5.67 9.06
C TRP A 379 -13.52 -6.50 9.63
N ALA A 380 -13.37 -6.92 10.86
CA ALA A 380 -14.38 -7.68 11.60
C ALA A 380 -14.58 -7.12 13.00
N TRP A 381 -15.84 -6.93 13.38
CA TRP A 381 -16.32 -6.54 14.71
C TRP A 381 -17.03 -7.72 15.34
N PRO A 382 -16.36 -8.54 16.16
CA PRO A 382 -16.96 -9.76 16.72
C PRO A 382 -18.22 -9.51 17.55
N GLU A 383 -18.21 -8.46 18.38
CA GLU A 383 -19.38 -8.13 19.23
C GLU A 383 -20.61 -7.66 18.45
N LEU A 384 -20.38 -7.12 17.23
CA LEU A 384 -21.47 -6.64 16.38
C LEU A 384 -21.88 -7.69 15.34
N ASP A 385 -21.21 -8.81 15.26
CA ASP A 385 -21.33 -9.77 14.14
C ASP A 385 -21.31 -9.07 12.77
N LEU A 386 -20.35 -8.14 12.60
CA LEU A 386 -20.18 -7.31 11.42
C LEU A 386 -18.84 -7.59 10.76
N MET A 387 -18.83 -7.78 9.45
CA MET A 387 -17.63 -7.83 8.61
C MET A 387 -17.79 -6.83 7.46
N VAL A 388 -16.73 -6.12 7.14
CA VAL A 388 -16.64 -5.26 5.97
C VAL A 388 -15.38 -5.62 5.19
N LEU A 389 -15.53 -5.83 3.90
CA LEU A 389 -14.40 -6.11 3.02
C LEU A 389 -14.42 -5.08 1.88
N PHE A 390 -13.27 -4.50 1.63
CA PHE A 390 -13.02 -3.59 0.53
C PHE A 390 -11.78 -4.06 -0.22
N PHE A 391 -11.97 -4.60 -1.42
CA PHE A 391 -10.88 -5.11 -2.24
C PHE A 391 -10.71 -4.23 -3.47
N THR A 392 -9.47 -3.87 -3.77
CA THR A 392 -9.08 -3.11 -4.96
C THR A 392 -7.75 -3.63 -5.50
N GLN A 393 -7.42 -3.31 -6.74
CA GLN A 393 -6.17 -3.62 -7.41
C GLN A 393 -5.28 -2.39 -7.59
N SER A 394 -5.45 -1.37 -6.75
CA SER A 394 -4.82 -0.05 -6.87
C SER A 394 -3.69 0.12 -5.86
N ARG A 395 -2.50 -0.37 -6.18
CA ARG A 395 -1.33 -0.37 -5.28
C ARG A 395 -0.83 1.04 -5.01
N GLY A 396 -0.76 1.42 -3.74
CA GLY A 396 -0.37 2.75 -3.29
C GLY A 396 -1.54 3.64 -2.89
N THR A 397 -2.79 3.15 -3.03
CA THR A 397 -3.96 3.86 -2.50
C THR A 397 -4.01 3.88 -0.97
N LEU A 398 -4.56 4.95 -0.41
CA LEU A 398 -4.94 5.05 1.00
C LEU A 398 -6.45 4.89 1.22
N ALA A 399 -7.18 4.39 0.23
CA ALA A 399 -8.64 4.26 0.28
C ALA A 399 -9.11 3.40 1.45
N GLY A 400 -8.45 2.26 1.73
CA GLY A 400 -8.81 1.39 2.85
C GLY A 400 -8.77 2.12 4.20
N PRO A 401 -7.63 2.64 4.66
CA PRO A 401 -7.57 3.49 5.86
C PRO A 401 -8.53 4.68 5.82
N GLY A 402 -8.75 5.28 4.65
CA GLY A 402 -9.68 6.38 4.45
C GLY A 402 -11.15 6.02 4.65
N LEU A 403 -11.51 4.74 4.53
CA LEU A 403 -12.86 4.25 4.80
C LEU A 403 -13.12 3.98 6.29
N GLU A 404 -12.11 3.75 7.12
CA GLU A 404 -12.28 3.33 8.53
C GLU A 404 -13.18 4.29 9.32
N GLY A 405 -12.97 5.60 9.22
CA GLY A 405 -13.80 6.60 9.89
C GLY A 405 -15.25 6.62 9.36
N VAL A 406 -15.42 6.41 8.06
CA VAL A 406 -16.74 6.34 7.42
C VAL A 406 -17.51 5.08 7.88
N LEU A 407 -16.80 3.93 7.94
CA LEU A 407 -17.38 2.68 8.44
C LEU A 407 -17.80 2.81 9.90
N GLN A 408 -16.96 3.43 10.75
CA GLN A 408 -17.27 3.69 12.15
C GLN A 408 -18.56 4.53 12.26
N THR A 409 -18.60 5.64 11.57
CA THR A 409 -19.74 6.58 11.64
C THR A 409 -21.04 5.96 11.10
N LEU A 410 -20.98 5.32 9.93
CA LEU A 410 -22.19 4.82 9.24
C LEU A 410 -22.69 3.49 9.78
N LEU A 411 -21.79 2.54 10.06
CA LEU A 411 -22.18 1.17 10.37
C LEU A 411 -22.17 0.85 11.86
N VAL A 412 -21.32 1.52 12.64
CA VAL A 412 -21.16 1.26 14.07
C VAL A 412 -21.97 2.27 14.89
N GLU A 413 -21.75 3.55 14.66
CA GLU A 413 -22.44 4.63 15.39
C GLU A 413 -23.81 4.98 14.81
N GLN A 414 -24.03 4.62 13.53
CA GLN A 414 -25.24 4.92 12.77
C GLN A 414 -25.61 6.41 12.78
N SER A 415 -24.60 7.27 12.74
CA SER A 415 -24.73 8.71 12.78
C SER A 415 -24.82 9.26 11.36
N LEU A 416 -26.03 9.28 10.79
CA LEU A 416 -26.28 9.71 9.41
C LEU A 416 -26.16 11.23 9.23
N ASP A 417 -26.32 11.99 10.31
CA ASP A 417 -26.25 13.46 10.32
C ASP A 417 -24.81 13.98 10.57
N ASP A 418 -23.80 13.10 10.58
CA ASP A 418 -22.42 13.53 10.81
C ASP A 418 -21.95 14.43 9.67
N PRO A 419 -21.55 15.69 9.96
CA PRO A 419 -21.08 16.62 8.93
C PRO A 419 -19.87 16.11 8.13
N SER A 420 -19.11 15.15 8.66
CA SER A 420 -17.99 14.55 7.94
C SER A 420 -18.42 13.66 6.78
N LEU A 421 -19.66 13.16 6.80
CA LEU A 421 -20.27 12.34 5.74
C LEU A 421 -20.81 13.18 4.60
N VAL A 422 -21.31 14.36 4.91
CA VAL A 422 -21.89 15.26 3.91
C VAL A 422 -20.75 15.95 3.19
N THR A 423 -20.53 15.57 1.96
CA THR A 423 -19.58 16.25 1.07
C THR A 423 -20.37 17.08 0.08
N ARG A 424 -20.33 18.39 0.28
CA ARG A 424 -20.79 19.31 -0.75
C ARG A 424 -19.92 19.15 -1.99
N THR A 425 -20.55 19.14 -3.17
CA THR A 425 -19.80 19.21 -4.43
C THR A 425 -19.56 20.70 -4.74
N PRO A 426 -18.30 21.19 -4.60
CA PRO A 426 -17.98 22.56 -4.94
C PRO A 426 -18.03 22.75 -6.45
N SER A 427 -18.34 23.97 -6.91
CA SER A 427 -18.22 24.29 -8.32
C SER A 427 -16.76 24.44 -8.74
N ALA A 428 -16.46 24.22 -10.02
CA ALA A 428 -15.11 24.43 -10.55
C ALA A 428 -14.63 25.88 -10.29
N GLU A 429 -15.50 26.87 -10.43
CA GLU A 429 -15.20 28.27 -10.14
C GLU A 429 -14.81 28.50 -8.68
N GLU A 430 -15.51 27.83 -7.73
CA GLU A 430 -15.18 27.92 -6.31
C GLU A 430 -13.78 27.34 -6.03
N LEU A 431 -13.46 26.19 -6.62
CA LEU A 431 -12.15 25.56 -6.47
C LEU A 431 -11.04 26.42 -7.07
N GLU A 432 -11.26 27.01 -8.23
CA GLU A 432 -10.28 27.91 -8.86
C GLU A 432 -10.05 29.20 -8.06
N GLN A 433 -11.07 29.74 -7.40
CA GLN A 433 -10.91 30.92 -6.55
C GLN A 433 -9.97 30.68 -5.36
N VAL A 434 -9.95 29.47 -4.82
CA VAL A 434 -9.11 29.10 -3.67
C VAL A 434 -7.76 28.51 -4.08
N ALA A 435 -7.59 28.15 -5.34
CA ALA A 435 -6.35 27.65 -5.88
C ALA A 435 -5.22 28.69 -5.75
N GLY A 436 -4.00 28.24 -5.45
CA GLY A 436 -2.83 29.12 -5.35
C GLY A 436 -1.84 28.69 -4.31
N MET A 437 -0.85 29.57 -4.08
CA MET A 437 0.16 29.38 -3.06
C MET A 437 -0.15 30.18 -1.81
N TYR A 438 0.20 29.62 -0.64
CA TYR A 438 0.00 30.22 0.66
C TYR A 438 1.26 30.07 1.49
N TRP A 439 1.78 31.18 2.05
CA TRP A 439 3.01 31.18 2.84
C TRP A 439 2.76 30.72 4.27
N ASP A 440 3.64 29.89 4.78
CA ASP A 440 3.73 29.60 6.21
C ASP A 440 4.42 30.81 6.91
N GLU A 441 3.67 31.60 7.70
CA GLU A 441 4.23 32.76 8.39
C GLU A 441 5.22 32.40 9.50
N THR A 442 5.16 31.16 10.00
CA THR A 442 6.03 30.66 11.06
C THR A 442 7.37 30.14 10.52
N ASN A 443 7.43 29.87 9.20
CA ASN A 443 8.59 29.30 8.54
C ASN A 443 8.83 29.97 7.17
N GLU A 444 9.80 30.89 7.11
CA GLU A 444 10.09 31.67 5.90
C GLU A 444 10.37 30.87 4.63
N VAL A 445 10.76 29.59 4.78
CA VAL A 445 11.09 28.70 3.67
C VAL A 445 9.99 27.71 3.32
N ALA A 446 8.87 27.74 4.06
CA ALA A 446 7.74 26.83 3.86
C ALA A 446 6.55 27.55 3.22
N TYR A 447 5.84 26.81 2.38
CA TYR A 447 4.61 27.25 1.76
C TYR A 447 3.76 26.06 1.36
N TYR A 448 2.51 26.34 1.05
CA TYR A 448 1.50 25.36 0.64
C TYR A 448 1.02 25.69 -0.77
N ILE A 449 0.76 24.67 -1.57
CA ILE A 449 0.15 24.80 -2.88
C ILE A 449 -1.21 24.11 -2.82
N VAL A 450 -2.24 24.83 -3.19
CA VAL A 450 -3.61 24.31 -3.29
C VAL A 450 -4.01 24.27 -4.76
N THR A 451 -4.35 23.09 -5.25
CA THR A 451 -4.71 22.88 -6.66
C THR A 451 -6.04 22.16 -6.76
N PRO A 452 -6.97 22.57 -7.62
CA PRO A 452 -8.19 21.85 -7.91
C PRO A 452 -7.89 20.50 -8.58
N ARG A 453 -8.65 19.48 -8.17
CA ARG A 453 -8.60 18.16 -8.79
C ARG A 453 -9.99 17.53 -8.74
N GLY A 454 -10.66 17.46 -9.89
CA GLY A 454 -12.07 17.07 -9.92
C GLY A 454 -12.90 17.96 -9.00
N ASN A 455 -13.60 17.37 -8.02
CA ASN A 455 -14.37 18.07 -7.00
C ASN A 455 -13.61 18.22 -5.65
N ARG A 456 -12.29 18.05 -5.63
CA ARG A 456 -11.37 18.08 -4.49
C ARG A 456 -10.35 19.19 -4.61
N LEU A 457 -9.63 19.41 -3.53
CA LEU A 457 -8.39 20.20 -3.51
C LEU A 457 -7.22 19.28 -3.14
N THR A 458 -6.15 19.31 -3.92
CA THR A 458 -4.85 18.80 -3.45
C THR A 458 -4.17 19.91 -2.66
N PHE A 459 -3.54 19.55 -1.57
CA PHE A 459 -2.77 20.42 -0.71
C PHE A 459 -1.35 19.86 -0.63
N GLU A 460 -0.42 20.60 -1.17
CA GLU A 460 0.97 20.20 -1.24
C GLU A 460 1.80 21.07 -0.30
N ARG A 461 2.60 20.46 0.55
CA ARG A 461 3.73 21.08 1.21
C ARG A 461 4.99 20.48 0.58
N PRO A 462 5.66 21.21 -0.33
CA PRO A 462 6.83 20.68 -1.03
C PRO A 462 7.85 20.05 -0.11
N GLY A 463 8.34 18.86 -0.44
CA GLY A 463 9.28 18.11 0.35
C GLY A 463 8.73 17.46 1.63
N ARG A 464 7.42 17.59 1.93
CA ARG A 464 6.83 17.08 3.18
C ARG A 464 5.53 16.32 3.00
N ALA A 465 4.51 16.90 2.38
CA ALA A 465 3.18 16.32 2.36
C ALA A 465 2.45 16.59 1.05
N HIS A 466 1.65 15.59 0.66
CA HIS A 466 0.62 15.69 -0.34
C HIS A 466 -0.68 15.15 0.29
N LEU A 467 -1.67 16.01 0.45
CA LEU A 467 -2.94 15.68 1.10
C LEU A 467 -4.09 16.03 0.17
N VAL A 468 -5.20 15.30 0.28
CA VAL A 468 -6.42 15.56 -0.49
C VAL A 468 -7.53 16.01 0.46
N PHE A 469 -8.22 17.08 0.09
CA PHE A 469 -9.27 17.70 0.88
C PHE A 469 -10.59 17.70 0.11
N LYS A 470 -11.67 17.35 0.79
CA LYS A 470 -13.05 17.46 0.31
C LYS A 470 -13.72 18.68 0.90
N ALA A 471 -14.66 19.29 0.17
CA ALA A 471 -15.45 20.41 0.69
C ALA A 471 -16.33 19.94 1.85
N SER A 472 -16.39 20.72 2.94
CA SER A 472 -17.33 20.50 4.02
C SER A 472 -18.62 21.33 3.78
N ASP A 473 -19.64 21.13 4.61
CA ASP A 473 -20.89 21.93 4.57
C ASP A 473 -20.65 23.41 4.89
N THR A 474 -19.57 23.71 5.61
CA THR A 474 -19.20 25.09 5.89
C THR A 474 -18.56 25.71 4.65
N PRO A 475 -19.15 26.74 4.05
CA PRO A 475 -18.58 27.39 2.88
C PRO A 475 -17.14 27.86 3.13
N GLY A 476 -16.24 27.55 2.19
CA GLY A 476 -14.82 27.90 2.28
C GLY A 476 -13.99 27.01 3.19
N ARG A 477 -14.58 25.99 3.82
CA ARG A 477 -13.88 24.99 4.63
C ARG A 477 -13.79 23.66 3.90
N TYR A 478 -12.61 23.04 3.95
CA TYR A 478 -12.32 21.74 3.36
C TYR A 478 -11.65 20.86 4.42
N VAL A 479 -12.05 19.59 4.47
CA VAL A 479 -11.55 18.61 5.44
C VAL A 479 -10.74 17.54 4.73
N HIS A 480 -9.70 17.04 5.37
CA HIS A 480 -8.88 15.96 4.83
C HIS A 480 -9.71 14.67 4.72
N GLU A 481 -9.51 13.93 3.64
CA GLU A 481 -10.34 12.75 3.33
C GLU A 481 -10.31 11.65 4.38
N VAL A 482 -9.13 11.45 4.99
CA VAL A 482 -8.89 10.37 5.96
C VAL A 482 -9.10 10.83 7.41
N ASN A 483 -8.84 12.10 7.72
CA ASN A 483 -8.90 12.64 9.08
C ASN A 483 -9.63 13.97 9.11
N SER A 484 -10.88 13.98 9.51
CA SER A 484 -11.73 15.19 9.55
C SER A 484 -11.27 16.27 10.53
N GLN A 485 -10.38 15.95 11.48
CA GLN A 485 -9.73 16.92 12.37
C GLN A 485 -8.66 17.74 11.65
N VAL A 486 -8.17 17.26 10.51
CA VAL A 486 -7.28 17.99 9.63
C VAL A 486 -8.13 18.75 8.61
N ALA A 487 -8.03 20.08 8.61
CA ALA A 487 -8.84 20.93 7.76
C ALA A 487 -8.09 22.15 7.26
N ILE A 488 -8.59 22.73 6.17
CA ILE A 488 -8.18 24.04 5.67
C ILE A 488 -9.43 24.92 5.50
N GLU A 489 -9.29 26.22 5.73
CA GLU A 489 -10.35 27.19 5.60
C GLU A 489 -9.84 28.45 4.91
N PHE A 490 -10.49 28.90 3.85
CA PHE A 490 -10.06 30.06 3.09
C PHE A 490 -10.65 31.34 3.65
N VAL A 491 -9.78 32.31 3.91
CA VAL A 491 -10.14 33.63 4.41
C VAL A 491 -10.31 34.58 3.24
N ARG A 492 -11.43 35.32 3.23
CA ARG A 492 -11.72 36.29 2.17
C ARG A 492 -11.56 37.72 2.68
N ALA A 493 -11.08 38.59 1.79
CA ALA A 493 -11.05 40.05 1.99
C ALA A 493 -12.47 40.65 1.82
N GLU A 494 -12.62 41.94 2.11
CA GLU A 494 -13.90 42.68 1.97
C GLU A 494 -14.45 42.69 0.52
N ASP A 495 -13.55 42.58 -0.49
CA ASP A 495 -13.90 42.50 -1.91
C ASP A 495 -14.30 41.09 -2.35
N GLY A 496 -14.28 40.11 -1.45
CA GLY A 496 -14.60 38.70 -1.71
C GLY A 496 -13.44 37.85 -2.23
N SER A 497 -12.28 38.45 -2.52
CA SER A 497 -11.10 37.72 -2.96
C SER A 497 -10.50 36.89 -1.81
N VAL A 498 -9.91 35.73 -2.12
CA VAL A 498 -9.21 34.91 -1.13
C VAL A 498 -7.83 35.51 -0.88
N ASN A 499 -7.54 35.86 0.37
CA ASN A 499 -6.29 36.49 0.76
C ASN A 499 -5.42 35.67 1.71
N ALA A 500 -5.99 34.64 2.36
CA ALA A 500 -5.24 33.74 3.25
C ALA A 500 -5.97 32.38 3.36
N MET A 501 -5.26 31.43 3.93
CA MET A 501 -5.75 30.10 4.29
C MET A 501 -5.42 29.82 5.76
N ARG A 502 -6.39 29.33 6.53
CA ARG A 502 -6.14 28.74 7.85
C ARG A 502 -5.94 27.25 7.71
N THR A 503 -4.93 26.73 8.38
CA THR A 503 -4.71 25.28 8.49
C THR A 503 -5.02 24.82 9.91
N PHE A 504 -5.64 23.65 10.01
CA PHE A 504 -6.01 23.00 11.27
C PHE A 504 -5.32 21.64 11.31
N PHE A 505 -4.20 21.54 12.02
CA PHE A 505 -3.40 20.32 12.14
C PHE A 505 -3.08 20.05 13.62
N GLY A 506 -3.45 18.88 14.13
CA GLY A 506 -3.10 18.46 15.49
C GLY A 506 -3.55 19.43 16.59
N GLY A 507 -4.69 20.10 16.41
CA GLY A 507 -5.21 21.11 17.35
C GLY A 507 -4.58 22.50 17.24
N GLN A 508 -3.62 22.69 16.34
CA GLN A 508 -3.01 23.99 16.04
C GLN A 508 -3.75 24.65 14.86
N VAL A 509 -3.85 25.98 14.92
CA VAL A 509 -4.45 26.79 13.85
C VAL A 509 -3.44 27.81 13.41
N GLU A 510 -3.07 27.78 12.13
CA GLU A 510 -2.11 28.71 11.52
C GLU A 510 -2.78 29.50 10.42
N LEU A 511 -2.45 30.78 10.29
CA LEU A 511 -2.90 31.64 9.19
C LEU A 511 -1.78 31.76 8.16
N ASN A 512 -2.10 31.43 6.91
CA ASN A 512 -1.15 31.38 5.81
C ASN A 512 -1.59 32.36 4.72
N PRO A 513 -0.92 33.54 4.57
CA PRO A 513 -1.26 34.52 3.54
C PRO A 513 -1.08 33.96 2.13
N ARG A 514 -1.96 34.37 1.21
CA ARG A 514 -1.85 34.00 -0.19
C ARG A 514 -0.61 34.65 -0.81
N HIS A 515 0.11 33.90 -1.62
CA HIS A 515 1.26 34.42 -2.35
C HIS A 515 0.82 35.47 -3.39
N VAL A 516 1.54 36.56 -3.41
CA VAL A 516 1.45 37.57 -4.46
C VAL A 516 2.87 37.81 -4.96
N SER A 517 3.07 37.76 -6.29
CA SER A 517 4.38 38.03 -6.91
C SER A 517 4.94 39.37 -6.43
N ARG A 518 6.22 39.39 -6.04
CA ARG A 518 6.88 40.57 -5.46
C ARG A 518 7.78 41.24 -6.50
N GLU A 519 7.79 42.55 -6.52
CA GLU A 519 8.76 43.35 -7.28
C GLU A 519 10.18 43.20 -6.69
N GLY A 520 11.22 43.27 -7.58
CA GLY A 520 12.63 43.26 -7.16
C GLY A 520 13.28 41.87 -7.10
N LEU A 521 12.61 40.81 -7.58
CA LEU A 521 13.22 39.51 -7.81
C LEU A 521 13.93 39.45 -9.16
N PRO A 522 15.03 38.66 -9.31
CA PRO A 522 15.65 38.45 -10.60
C PRO A 522 14.70 37.71 -11.56
N SER A 523 14.88 37.93 -12.86
CA SER A 523 14.11 37.17 -13.86
C SER A 523 14.52 35.69 -13.84
N VAL A 524 13.60 34.81 -14.26
CA VAL A 524 13.89 33.38 -14.44
C VAL A 524 15.12 33.18 -15.34
N LYS A 525 15.23 33.97 -16.42
CA LYS A 525 16.38 33.92 -17.33
C LYS A 525 17.71 34.23 -16.63
N ASP A 526 17.73 35.24 -15.75
CA ASP A 526 18.94 35.61 -15.02
C ASP A 526 19.36 34.54 -14.00
N VAL A 527 18.38 33.91 -13.35
CA VAL A 527 18.60 32.79 -12.42
C VAL A 527 19.19 31.60 -13.18
N ILE A 528 18.59 31.19 -14.29
CA ILE A 528 19.08 30.08 -15.12
C ILE A 528 20.49 30.37 -15.64
N ALA A 529 20.75 31.58 -16.13
CA ALA A 529 22.09 31.96 -16.61
C ALA A 529 23.15 31.89 -15.48
N THR A 530 22.77 32.25 -14.27
CA THR A 530 23.67 32.16 -13.09
C THR A 530 23.89 30.72 -12.68
N LEU A 531 22.83 29.90 -12.65
CA LEU A 531 22.88 28.47 -12.37
C LEU A 531 23.81 27.73 -13.36
N LYS A 532 23.59 27.88 -14.66
CA LYS A 532 24.40 27.23 -15.71
C LYS A 532 25.90 27.57 -15.56
N ARG A 533 26.23 28.85 -15.31
CA ARG A 533 27.61 29.27 -15.06
C ARG A 533 28.18 28.66 -13.78
N ALA A 534 27.38 28.62 -12.71
CA ALA A 534 27.82 28.10 -11.40
C ALA A 534 28.17 26.60 -11.46
N HIS A 535 27.46 25.86 -12.30
CA HIS A 535 27.66 24.43 -12.46
C HIS A 535 28.52 24.05 -13.67
N GLY A 536 28.90 25.01 -14.52
CA GLY A 536 29.78 24.79 -15.68
C GLY A 536 29.15 23.89 -16.74
N LEU A 537 27.82 23.94 -16.92
CA LEU A 537 27.07 23.02 -17.78
C LEU A 537 27.54 23.04 -19.23
N ASP A 538 28.04 24.18 -19.72
CA ASP A 538 28.56 24.33 -21.08
C ASP A 538 29.75 23.37 -21.37
N GLN A 539 30.36 22.76 -20.35
CA GLN A 539 31.43 21.81 -20.50
C GLN A 539 30.94 20.36 -20.73
N LEU A 540 29.68 20.07 -20.41
CA LEU A 540 29.15 18.69 -20.40
C LEU A 540 29.39 17.98 -21.74
N SER A 541 29.11 18.64 -22.87
CA SER A 541 29.30 18.08 -24.21
C SER A 541 30.75 17.74 -24.58
N ASN A 542 31.73 18.33 -23.87
CA ASN A 542 33.15 18.10 -24.07
C ASN A 542 33.73 16.97 -23.22
N LEU A 543 32.98 16.46 -22.21
CA LEU A 543 33.48 15.49 -21.25
C LEU A 543 33.38 14.04 -21.76
N GLY A 544 32.64 13.79 -22.86
CA GLY A 544 32.28 12.43 -23.26
C GLY A 544 31.39 11.77 -22.19
N VAL A 545 31.45 10.45 -22.07
CA VAL A 545 30.75 9.75 -21.00
C VAL A 545 31.47 9.98 -19.67
N VAL A 546 30.73 10.38 -18.66
CA VAL A 546 31.21 10.57 -17.29
C VAL A 546 30.75 9.40 -16.42
N ARG A 547 31.68 8.83 -15.61
CA ARG A 547 31.36 7.85 -14.58
C ARG A 547 31.50 8.49 -13.22
N LEU A 548 30.45 8.41 -12.41
CA LEU A 548 30.48 8.73 -10.99
C LEU A 548 30.30 7.44 -10.20
N SER A 549 31.12 7.21 -9.19
CA SER A 549 31.00 6.02 -8.34
C SER A 549 31.11 6.41 -6.87
N GLY A 550 30.37 5.71 -6.02
CA GLY A 550 30.31 6.00 -4.61
C GLY A 550 29.45 5.01 -3.83
N THR A 551 28.89 5.47 -2.72
CA THR A 551 28.08 4.68 -1.80
C THR A 551 26.72 5.33 -1.60
N PHE A 552 25.70 4.50 -1.65
CA PHE A 552 24.31 4.79 -1.32
C PHE A 552 23.99 4.18 0.05
N LYS A 553 23.27 4.92 0.90
CA LYS A 553 22.87 4.49 2.24
C LYS A 553 21.46 4.92 2.59
N MET A 554 20.59 3.95 2.93
CA MET A 554 19.28 4.18 3.54
C MET A 554 19.39 3.96 5.06
N GLU A 555 19.40 5.04 5.85
CA GLU A 555 19.70 4.94 7.28
C GLU A 555 18.66 4.12 8.06
N GLN A 556 17.36 4.35 7.81
CA GLN A 556 16.29 3.62 8.51
C GLN A 556 16.22 2.14 8.18
N ARG A 557 16.66 1.75 7.00
CA ARG A 557 16.67 0.36 6.54
C ARG A 557 17.97 -0.36 6.80
N GLN A 558 19.01 0.37 7.23
CA GLN A 558 20.38 -0.12 7.37
C GLN A 558 20.90 -0.80 6.08
N ILE A 559 20.45 -0.28 4.94
CA ILE A 559 20.90 -0.72 3.63
C ILE A 559 22.00 0.23 3.19
N GLU A 560 23.15 -0.32 2.79
CA GLU A 560 24.27 0.42 2.23
C GLU A 560 24.88 -0.41 1.11
N GLY A 561 25.21 0.23 -0.01
CA GLY A 561 25.82 -0.45 -1.15
C GLY A 561 26.41 0.53 -2.15
N PRO A 562 27.11 0.01 -3.17
CA PRO A 562 27.68 0.84 -4.22
C PRO A 562 26.62 1.48 -5.10
N VAL A 563 26.92 2.68 -5.56
CA VAL A 563 26.18 3.38 -6.61
C VAL A 563 27.12 3.78 -7.72
N THR A 564 26.73 3.53 -8.96
CA THR A 564 27.45 4.00 -10.14
C THR A 564 26.48 4.70 -11.08
N THR A 565 26.86 5.90 -11.55
CA THR A 565 26.12 6.63 -12.58
C THR A 565 27.04 6.89 -13.77
N LEU A 566 26.66 6.43 -14.94
CA LEU A 566 27.24 6.78 -16.23
C LEU A 566 26.31 7.78 -16.94
N PHE A 567 26.84 8.85 -17.48
CA PHE A 567 26.00 9.82 -18.22
C PHE A 567 26.78 10.62 -19.23
N ASP A 568 26.07 11.14 -20.22
CA ASP A 568 26.50 12.19 -21.13
C ASP A 568 25.45 13.31 -21.21
N SER A 569 25.35 14.03 -22.30
CA SER A 569 24.39 15.14 -22.45
C SER A 569 22.92 14.70 -22.52
N THR A 570 22.64 13.50 -23.03
CA THR A 570 21.29 13.00 -23.28
C THR A 570 20.97 11.65 -22.62
N ARG A 571 22.00 10.88 -22.29
CA ARG A 571 21.88 9.51 -21.78
C ARG A 571 22.36 9.42 -20.35
N ALA A 572 21.77 8.51 -19.58
CA ALA A 572 22.23 8.17 -18.23
C ALA A 572 21.95 6.70 -17.90
N ARG A 573 22.82 6.08 -17.10
CA ARG A 573 22.60 4.78 -16.49
C ARG A 573 23.02 4.86 -15.04
N THR A 574 22.08 4.63 -14.13
CA THR A 574 22.35 4.59 -12.70
C THR A 574 22.10 3.18 -12.18
N GLU A 575 23.09 2.61 -11.51
CA GLU A 575 23.04 1.31 -10.87
C GLU A 575 23.22 1.49 -9.38
N ILE A 576 22.30 0.89 -8.60
CA ILE A 576 22.35 0.87 -7.14
C ILE A 576 22.27 -0.59 -6.71
N ASP A 577 23.30 -1.05 -6.01
CA ASP A 577 23.34 -2.40 -5.45
C ASP A 577 22.99 -2.32 -3.95
N PHE A 578 21.85 -2.88 -3.58
CA PHE A 578 21.39 -2.99 -2.20
C PHE A 578 21.94 -4.22 -1.47
N GLY A 579 22.90 -4.95 -2.08
CA GLY A 579 23.45 -6.21 -1.60
C GLY A 579 22.50 -7.41 -1.75
N ALA A 580 21.21 -7.16 -1.72
CA ALA A 580 20.15 -8.16 -1.82
C ALA A 580 19.33 -8.01 -3.10
N ALA A 581 19.36 -6.82 -3.67
CA ALA A 581 18.64 -6.44 -4.86
C ALA A 581 19.45 -5.38 -5.59
N GLU A 582 19.30 -5.33 -6.89
CA GLU A 582 19.88 -4.31 -7.74
C GLU A 582 18.75 -3.48 -8.33
N GLN A 583 18.98 -2.17 -8.44
CA GLN A 583 18.12 -1.27 -9.20
C GLN A 583 18.95 -0.60 -10.29
N ILE A 584 18.46 -0.65 -11.51
CA ILE A 584 19.07 0.02 -12.66
C ILE A 584 18.03 0.94 -13.28
N VAL A 585 18.41 2.19 -13.52
CA VAL A 585 17.62 3.12 -14.31
C VAL A 585 18.45 3.54 -15.52
N VAL A 586 17.90 3.35 -16.70
CA VAL A 586 18.54 3.72 -17.96
C VAL A 586 17.70 4.78 -18.67
N ILE A 587 18.38 5.82 -19.12
CA ILE A 587 17.80 6.90 -19.95
C ILE A 587 18.59 6.93 -21.25
N ASP A 588 17.88 6.82 -22.38
CA ASP A 588 18.42 6.99 -23.72
C ASP A 588 17.55 8.00 -24.47
N ASP A 589 18.05 9.21 -24.58
CA ASP A 589 17.33 10.40 -25.05
C ASP A 589 16.03 10.65 -24.27
N ASP A 590 14.88 10.24 -24.80
CA ASP A 590 13.56 10.41 -24.19
C ASP A 590 12.93 9.10 -23.67
N ARG A 591 13.58 7.97 -23.88
CA ARG A 591 13.16 6.66 -23.36
C ARG A 591 13.79 6.38 -22.01
N VAL A 592 13.02 5.81 -21.13
CA VAL A 592 13.47 5.46 -19.77
C VAL A 592 13.06 4.05 -19.42
N TRP A 593 14.00 3.26 -18.93
CA TRP A 593 13.76 1.92 -18.40
C TRP A 593 14.17 1.86 -16.94
N SER A 594 13.42 1.09 -16.17
CA SER A 594 13.77 0.72 -14.82
C SER A 594 13.85 -0.80 -14.74
N TYR A 595 14.90 -1.29 -14.11
CA TYR A 595 15.04 -2.69 -13.74
C TYR A 595 15.15 -2.78 -12.23
N ALA A 596 14.45 -3.71 -11.63
CA ALA A 596 14.69 -4.11 -10.25
C ALA A 596 14.70 -5.63 -10.17
N THR A 597 15.59 -6.19 -9.36
CA THR A 597 15.75 -7.65 -9.19
C THR A 597 14.42 -8.35 -8.86
N THR A 598 13.50 -7.64 -8.20
CA THR A 598 12.22 -8.21 -7.75
C THR A 598 11.09 -8.10 -8.77
N THR A 599 11.18 -7.18 -9.73
CA THR A 599 10.10 -6.89 -10.69
C THR A 599 10.49 -7.07 -12.15
N GLY A 600 11.80 -7.21 -12.44
CA GLY A 600 12.29 -7.27 -13.82
C GLY A 600 12.48 -5.89 -14.44
N ALA A 601 12.54 -5.83 -15.77
CA ALA A 601 12.76 -4.62 -16.55
C ALA A 601 11.43 -4.10 -17.13
N ASP A 602 11.17 -2.80 -16.91
CA ASP A 602 10.01 -2.10 -17.44
C ASP A 602 10.42 -0.82 -18.15
N GLU A 603 9.76 -0.46 -19.26
CA GLU A 603 9.86 0.85 -19.85
C GLU A 603 8.89 1.78 -19.10
N LEU A 604 9.43 2.88 -18.57
CA LEU A 604 8.62 3.83 -17.78
C LEU A 604 7.86 4.78 -18.71
N ASP A 605 6.66 5.14 -18.33
CA ASP A 605 5.81 6.14 -18.98
C ASP A 605 5.30 7.20 -17.98
N GLY A 606 4.53 8.16 -18.47
CA GLY A 606 3.87 9.19 -17.67
C GLY A 606 4.77 9.89 -16.65
N PRO A 607 4.26 10.15 -15.44
CA PRO A 607 4.98 10.90 -14.41
C PRO A 607 6.31 10.28 -13.97
N LEU A 608 6.44 8.95 -13.99
CA LEU A 608 7.68 8.27 -13.62
C LEU A 608 8.78 8.49 -14.64
N ARG A 609 8.42 8.39 -15.94
CA ARG A 609 9.33 8.70 -17.05
C ARG A 609 9.80 10.15 -16.98
N GLU A 610 8.86 11.10 -16.86
CA GLU A 610 9.20 12.52 -16.79
C GLU A 610 10.08 12.84 -15.59
N GLN A 611 9.77 12.28 -14.39
CA GLN A 611 10.58 12.45 -13.20
C GLN A 611 12.03 11.99 -13.40
N ALA A 612 12.24 10.83 -14.06
CA ALA A 612 13.58 10.34 -14.36
C ALA A 612 14.33 11.27 -15.32
N LEU A 613 13.68 11.74 -16.39
CA LEU A 613 14.26 12.68 -17.36
C LEU A 613 14.67 13.99 -16.69
N LEU A 614 13.85 14.53 -15.79
CA LEU A 614 14.13 15.76 -15.03
C LEU A 614 15.28 15.60 -14.03
N GLY A 615 15.55 14.38 -13.57
CA GLY A 615 16.66 14.06 -12.69
C GLY A 615 18.06 14.11 -13.32
N ARG A 616 18.15 14.16 -14.66
CA ARG A 616 19.45 14.28 -15.35
C ARG A 616 20.15 15.59 -14.98
N LEU A 617 21.48 15.54 -14.76
CA LEU A 617 22.26 16.72 -14.41
C LEU A 617 22.14 17.84 -15.44
N ALA A 618 22.04 17.48 -16.72
CA ALA A 618 21.83 18.42 -17.83
C ALA A 618 20.53 19.21 -17.68
N VAL A 619 19.49 18.63 -17.15
CA VAL A 619 18.19 19.26 -16.90
C VAL A 619 18.18 19.94 -15.53
N ALA A 620 18.60 19.25 -14.47
CA ALA A 620 18.58 19.77 -13.10
C ALA A 620 19.36 21.09 -12.94
N PHE A 621 20.46 21.25 -13.68
CA PHE A 621 21.29 22.46 -13.68
C PHE A 621 21.25 23.22 -15.01
N GLY A 622 20.31 22.85 -15.91
CA GLY A 622 20.18 23.36 -17.27
C GLY A 622 19.20 24.51 -17.47
N ASP A 623 18.65 24.57 -18.66
CA ASP A 623 17.61 25.55 -19.00
C ASP A 623 16.21 24.97 -18.67
N TRP A 624 15.71 25.34 -17.53
CA TRP A 624 14.41 24.84 -17.05
C TRP A 624 13.24 25.25 -17.94
N THR A 625 13.36 26.35 -18.71
CA THR A 625 12.27 26.78 -19.61
C THR A 625 12.06 25.85 -20.80
N GLU A 626 13.02 24.95 -21.06
CA GLU A 626 12.91 23.95 -22.13
C GLU A 626 12.23 22.65 -21.64
N HIS A 627 12.18 22.43 -20.30
CA HIS A 627 11.80 21.15 -19.71
C HIS A 627 10.62 21.23 -18.73
N TYR A 628 10.23 22.43 -18.32
CA TYR A 628 9.15 22.62 -17.38
C TYR A 628 8.07 23.53 -17.97
N LYS A 629 6.82 23.16 -17.77
CA LYS A 629 5.64 23.92 -18.18
C LYS A 629 5.59 25.31 -17.54
N HIS A 630 6.04 25.41 -16.29
CA HIS A 630 6.06 26.67 -15.55
C HIS A 630 7.29 26.78 -14.68
N VAL A 631 7.91 27.95 -14.71
CA VAL A 631 9.06 28.31 -13.86
C VAL A 631 8.83 29.69 -13.27
N GLU A 632 8.93 29.84 -11.95
CA GLU A 632 8.70 31.12 -11.27
C GLU A 632 9.70 31.31 -10.13
N VAL A 633 10.26 32.53 -10.03
CA VAL A 633 11.05 32.95 -8.86
C VAL A 633 10.08 33.47 -7.81
N LEU A 634 9.89 32.71 -6.72
CA LEU A 634 8.85 32.97 -5.74
C LEU A 634 9.23 34.04 -4.72
N LYS A 635 10.45 33.94 -4.17
CA LYS A 635 10.84 34.71 -2.98
C LYS A 635 12.36 34.69 -2.83
N ARG A 636 12.88 35.75 -2.17
CA ARG A 636 14.22 35.77 -1.57
C ARG A 636 14.08 35.51 -0.08
N VAL A 637 14.86 34.60 0.46
CA VAL A 637 14.91 34.29 1.89
C VAL A 637 16.35 34.36 2.40
N HIS A 638 16.51 34.59 3.70
CA HIS A 638 17.82 34.55 4.36
C HIS A 638 17.86 33.34 5.29
N HIS A 639 18.76 32.41 5.01
CA HIS A 639 18.94 31.21 5.80
C HIS A 639 20.42 31.04 6.14
N ASP A 640 20.73 30.88 7.43
CA ASP A 640 22.12 30.79 7.95
C ASP A 640 23.07 31.87 7.42
N GLY A 641 22.56 33.11 7.33
CA GLY A 641 23.34 34.27 6.88
C GLY A 641 23.57 34.35 5.37
N GLN A 642 22.95 33.46 4.59
CA GLN A 642 23.05 33.42 3.12
C GLN A 642 21.74 33.84 2.48
N SER A 643 21.81 34.51 1.33
CA SER A 643 20.64 34.85 0.52
C SER A 643 20.33 33.71 -0.45
N LEU A 644 19.12 33.17 -0.34
CA LEU A 644 18.61 32.12 -1.22
C LEU A 644 17.42 32.61 -2.05
N LEU A 645 17.39 32.22 -3.30
CA LEU A 645 16.21 32.37 -4.16
C LEU A 645 15.43 31.06 -4.15
N LEU A 646 14.13 31.15 -3.91
CA LEU A 646 13.19 30.05 -4.07
C LEU A 646 12.63 30.08 -5.48
N VAL A 647 12.84 29.01 -6.23
CA VAL A 647 12.36 28.88 -7.61
C VAL A 647 11.47 27.66 -7.73
N ARG A 648 10.22 27.88 -8.10
CA ARG A 648 9.26 26.81 -8.39
C ARG A 648 9.40 26.38 -9.83
N VAL A 649 9.47 25.08 -10.04
CA VAL A 649 9.44 24.43 -11.37
C VAL A 649 8.29 23.43 -11.39
N VAL A 650 7.47 23.46 -12.44
CA VAL A 650 6.30 22.59 -12.59
C VAL A 650 6.41 21.88 -13.93
N PRO A 651 6.59 20.56 -13.96
CA PRO A 651 6.61 19.77 -15.18
C PRO A 651 5.20 19.58 -15.76
N ASP A 652 5.05 18.83 -16.83
CA ASP A 652 3.76 18.58 -17.47
C ASP A 652 2.95 17.51 -16.72
N GLU A 653 3.56 16.41 -16.31
CA GLU A 653 2.92 15.25 -15.71
C GLU A 653 3.43 14.94 -14.30
N ALA A 654 4.74 15.02 -14.07
CA ALA A 654 5.34 14.74 -12.77
C ALA A 654 5.02 15.83 -11.73
N PRO A 655 5.10 15.53 -10.43
CA PRO A 655 4.94 16.55 -9.39
C PRO A 655 6.01 17.65 -9.49
N GLY A 656 5.60 18.87 -9.19
CA GLY A 656 6.51 20.01 -9.23
C GLY A 656 7.50 20.05 -8.06
N SER A 657 8.58 20.84 -8.23
CA SER A 657 9.66 20.99 -7.26
C SER A 657 9.95 22.45 -6.95
N THR A 658 10.60 22.71 -5.81
CA THR A 658 11.11 24.01 -5.42
C THR A 658 12.60 23.92 -5.20
N MET A 659 13.35 24.72 -5.93
CA MET A 659 14.79 24.80 -5.81
C MET A 659 15.19 26.00 -4.95
N PHE A 660 16.08 25.79 -4.02
CA PHE A 660 16.70 26.80 -3.18
C PHE A 660 18.11 27.07 -3.71
N ILE A 661 18.33 28.25 -4.26
CA ILE A 661 19.55 28.61 -4.98
C ILE A 661 20.26 29.73 -4.24
N HIS A 662 21.54 29.54 -3.95
CA HIS A 662 22.37 30.61 -3.44
C HIS A 662 22.47 31.77 -4.45
N GLU A 663 21.96 32.94 -4.07
CA GLU A 663 21.85 34.09 -4.97
C GLU A 663 23.21 34.55 -5.51
N GLU A 664 24.25 34.56 -4.66
CA GLU A 664 25.60 34.98 -5.06
C GLU A 664 26.33 33.93 -5.90
N SER A 665 26.29 32.65 -5.47
CA SER A 665 27.06 31.61 -6.13
C SER A 665 26.33 30.93 -7.27
N GLY A 666 25.00 31.01 -7.32
CA GLY A 666 24.14 30.31 -8.29
C GLY A 666 24.03 28.80 -8.06
N ARG A 667 24.55 28.25 -6.96
CA ARG A 667 24.51 26.82 -6.69
C ARG A 667 23.19 26.43 -6.06
N VAL A 668 22.68 25.25 -6.44
CA VAL A 668 21.53 24.66 -5.77
C VAL A 668 21.95 24.18 -4.39
N PHE A 669 21.28 24.69 -3.37
CA PHE A 669 21.48 24.30 -1.98
C PHE A 669 20.58 23.14 -1.58
N ARG A 670 19.30 23.22 -1.95
CA ARG A 670 18.27 22.25 -1.60
C ARG A 670 17.21 22.20 -2.70
N THR A 671 16.61 21.04 -2.84
CA THR A 671 15.39 20.84 -3.61
C THR A 671 14.33 20.24 -2.71
N ASP A 672 13.15 20.85 -2.65
CA ASP A 672 11.95 20.32 -2.03
C ASP A 672 11.01 19.86 -3.14
N SER A 673 10.73 18.56 -3.21
CA SER A 673 9.94 17.95 -4.27
C SER A 673 8.87 17.01 -3.72
N LEU A 674 7.95 16.67 -4.57
CA LEU A 674 7.13 15.48 -4.44
C LEU A 674 7.66 14.48 -5.47
N ALA A 675 7.85 13.23 -5.07
CA ALA A 675 8.30 12.17 -5.94
C ALA A 675 7.23 11.09 -6.06
N GLN A 676 6.95 10.66 -7.27
CA GLN A 676 6.17 9.46 -7.51
C GLN A 676 7.06 8.25 -7.20
N VAL A 677 6.68 7.46 -6.20
CA VAL A 677 7.45 6.29 -5.75
C VAL A 677 6.60 5.03 -5.98
N PRO A 678 7.07 4.07 -6.80
CA PRO A 678 6.34 2.85 -7.04
C PRO A 678 5.93 2.15 -5.73
N GLY A 679 4.65 1.82 -5.61
CA GLY A 679 4.09 1.16 -4.43
C GLY A 679 3.89 2.03 -3.18
N LEU A 680 4.29 3.31 -3.20
CA LEU A 680 4.08 4.27 -2.11
C LEU A 680 3.29 5.51 -2.54
N GLY A 681 3.06 5.69 -3.87
CA GLY A 681 2.39 6.88 -4.39
C GLY A 681 3.28 8.13 -4.34
N ILE A 682 2.67 9.29 -4.11
CA ILE A 682 3.38 10.57 -4.06
C ILE A 682 3.96 10.79 -2.65
N VAL A 683 5.27 10.94 -2.57
CA VAL A 683 6.03 11.12 -1.32
C VAL A 683 6.81 12.44 -1.36
N GLY A 684 6.76 13.21 -0.28
CA GLY A 684 7.58 14.41 -0.11
C GLY A 684 9.06 14.06 0.03
N VAL A 685 9.93 14.79 -0.67
CA VAL A 685 11.38 14.58 -0.63
C VAL A 685 12.10 15.91 -0.50
N GLN A 686 12.96 16.02 0.51
CA GLN A 686 13.90 17.13 0.64
C GLN A 686 15.31 16.65 0.35
N THR A 687 15.95 17.16 -0.69
CA THR A 687 17.32 16.81 -1.05
C THR A 687 18.25 18.00 -0.85
N ARG A 688 19.28 17.85 -0.03
CA ARG A 688 20.37 18.82 0.14
C ARG A 688 21.59 18.38 -0.66
N TYR A 689 22.25 19.35 -1.28
CA TYR A 689 23.43 19.15 -2.10
C TYR A 689 24.66 19.71 -1.41
N GLY A 690 25.74 18.94 -1.38
CA GLY A 690 26.98 19.34 -0.73
C GLY A 690 28.22 18.77 -1.40
N ASP A 691 29.42 19.15 -0.90
CA ASP A 691 30.72 18.69 -1.41
C ASP A 691 30.83 18.83 -2.95
N PHE A 692 30.62 20.05 -3.45
CA PHE A 692 30.74 20.31 -4.89
C PHE A 692 32.18 20.24 -5.33
N ARG A 693 32.51 19.29 -6.21
CA ARG A 693 33.84 19.11 -6.78
C ARG A 693 33.87 19.46 -8.26
N ASP A 694 35.08 19.79 -8.76
CA ASP A 694 35.31 20.06 -10.18
C ASP A 694 35.54 18.75 -10.93
N VAL A 695 34.75 18.52 -11.96
CA VAL A 695 34.85 17.38 -12.85
C VAL A 695 34.90 17.92 -14.29
N GLY A 696 36.11 18.15 -14.76
CA GLY A 696 36.34 18.68 -16.12
C GLY A 696 35.70 20.05 -16.37
N GLY A 697 35.64 20.91 -15.36
CA GLY A 697 35.03 22.24 -15.42
C GLY A 697 33.56 22.29 -14.97
N MET A 698 32.91 21.15 -14.78
CA MET A 698 31.60 21.07 -14.13
C MET A 698 31.69 20.99 -12.62
N LYS A 699 30.78 21.62 -11.92
CA LYS A 699 30.63 21.51 -10.46
C LYS A 699 29.51 20.54 -10.12
N ILE A 700 29.89 19.31 -9.76
CA ILE A 700 28.98 18.22 -9.43
C ILE A 700 28.93 18.03 -7.90
N PRO A 701 27.76 17.87 -7.28
CA PRO A 701 27.66 17.55 -5.85
C PRO A 701 28.11 16.10 -5.61
N PHE A 702 29.10 15.93 -4.74
CA PHE A 702 29.61 14.61 -4.32
C PHE A 702 28.89 14.06 -3.09
N ARG A 703 27.99 14.86 -2.53
CA ARG A 703 27.11 14.43 -1.46
C ARG A 703 25.69 14.92 -1.71
N THR A 704 24.74 14.00 -1.70
CA THR A 704 23.31 14.28 -1.61
C THR A 704 22.73 13.64 -0.36
N ASP A 705 21.85 14.38 0.33
CA ASP A 705 21.21 13.98 1.56
C ASP A 705 19.71 14.21 1.40
N SER A 706 18.98 13.13 1.13
CA SER A 706 17.56 13.15 0.80
C SER A 706 16.74 12.59 1.96
N GLU A 707 15.80 13.37 2.45
CA GLU A 707 14.84 12.97 3.48
C GLU A 707 13.46 12.77 2.87
N TYR A 708 13.01 11.52 2.84
CA TYR A 708 11.70 11.13 2.34
C TYR A 708 10.67 11.21 3.48
N ALA A 709 9.53 11.82 3.22
CA ALA A 709 8.38 11.85 4.12
C ALA A 709 7.65 10.48 4.14
N SER A 710 8.42 9.42 4.28
CA SER A 710 7.96 8.04 4.32
C SER A 710 8.84 7.25 5.28
N GLN A 711 8.24 6.60 6.26
CA GLN A 711 8.95 5.72 7.19
C GLN A 711 9.54 4.48 6.49
N LEU A 712 8.98 4.13 5.32
CA LEU A 712 9.47 3.01 4.53
C LEU A 712 10.78 3.33 3.79
N ILE A 713 11.09 4.59 3.54
CA ILE A 713 12.33 5.04 2.89
C ILE A 713 13.22 5.77 3.88
N GLY A 714 12.69 6.85 4.49
CA GLY A 714 13.39 7.70 5.43
C GLY A 714 14.53 8.50 4.81
N ARG A 715 15.67 8.55 5.49
CA ARG A 715 16.84 9.31 5.06
C ARG A 715 17.75 8.47 4.17
N VAL A 716 18.06 9.03 2.99
CA VAL A 716 18.95 8.45 1.99
C VAL A 716 20.14 9.37 1.77
N VAL A 717 21.33 8.87 1.95
CA VAL A 717 22.58 9.61 1.74
C VAL A 717 23.35 8.93 0.60
N THR A 718 23.69 9.71 -0.44
CA THR A 718 24.62 9.27 -1.48
C THR A 718 25.91 10.05 -1.35
N THR A 719 27.04 9.36 -1.29
CA THR A 719 28.38 9.96 -1.24
C THR A 719 29.17 9.43 -2.42
N LEU A 720 29.60 10.30 -3.31
CA LEU A 720 30.47 9.95 -4.44
C LEU A 720 31.93 10.00 -4.01
N ASP A 721 32.71 9.02 -4.45
CA ASP A 721 34.15 8.92 -4.16
C ASP A 721 34.97 9.36 -5.37
N THR A 722 34.58 8.93 -6.57
CA THR A 722 35.32 9.13 -7.81
C THR A 722 34.47 9.69 -8.94
N ALA A 723 35.13 10.40 -9.85
CA ALA A 723 34.57 10.86 -11.11
C ALA A 723 35.62 10.67 -12.22
N GLU A 724 35.23 10.04 -13.32
CA GLU A 724 36.05 9.80 -14.50
C GLU A 724 35.34 10.41 -15.72
N THR A 725 36.08 11.05 -16.62
CA THR A 725 35.56 11.65 -17.86
C THR A 725 36.14 10.94 -19.07
N GLY A 726 35.41 10.94 -20.18
CA GLY A 726 35.85 10.29 -21.43
C GLY A 726 35.91 8.76 -21.30
N VAL A 727 35.00 8.18 -20.53
CA VAL A 727 34.95 6.72 -20.32
C VAL A 727 34.48 6.04 -21.60
N ASP A 728 35.27 5.04 -22.05
CA ASP A 728 34.84 4.19 -23.14
C ASP A 728 33.76 3.22 -22.67
N VAL A 729 32.64 3.20 -23.36
CA VAL A 729 31.48 2.34 -23.07
C VAL A 729 31.03 1.61 -24.33
N SER A 730 30.43 0.43 -24.19
CA SER A 730 29.82 -0.29 -25.31
C SER A 730 28.55 0.42 -25.79
N GLU A 731 28.14 0.14 -27.03
CA GLU A 731 26.86 0.65 -27.57
C GLU A 731 25.65 0.22 -26.71
N ASP A 732 25.73 -0.95 -26.09
CA ASP A 732 24.66 -1.52 -25.25
C ASP A 732 24.61 -0.94 -23.81
N THR A 733 25.57 -0.10 -23.42
CA THR A 733 25.61 0.47 -22.06
C THR A 733 24.34 1.22 -21.68
N PHE A 734 23.72 1.91 -22.64
CA PHE A 734 22.48 2.66 -22.46
C PHE A 734 21.26 1.97 -23.11
N ALA A 735 21.37 0.69 -23.44
CA ALA A 735 20.24 -0.12 -23.88
C ALA A 735 19.32 -0.48 -22.71
N ALA A 736 18.10 -0.91 -23.03
CA ALA A 736 17.18 -1.45 -22.04
C ALA A 736 17.86 -2.51 -21.16
N PRO A 737 17.76 -2.44 -19.85
CA PRO A 737 18.42 -3.40 -18.95
C PRO A 737 17.80 -4.79 -19.15
N THR A 738 18.64 -5.81 -19.26
CA THR A 738 18.24 -7.23 -19.24
C THR A 738 18.54 -7.82 -17.87
N ALA A 739 17.84 -8.89 -17.51
CA ALA A 739 18.13 -9.61 -16.29
C ALA A 739 19.60 -10.12 -16.30
N PRO A 740 20.32 -10.06 -15.18
CA PRO A 740 21.68 -10.62 -15.11
C PRO A 740 21.65 -12.11 -15.49
N GLY A 741 22.24 -12.45 -16.64
CA GLY A 741 22.39 -13.85 -17.10
C GLY A 741 21.59 -14.25 -18.35
N GLU A 742 20.85 -13.33 -18.98
CA GLU A 742 20.31 -13.49 -20.34
C GLU A 742 21.27 -13.04 -21.45
#